data_f333f779d073791a2289f72daaefe6a7
#
_entry.id   f333f779d073791a2289f72daaefe6a7
#
_cell.length_a   1.000
_cell.length_b   1.000
_cell.length_c   1.000
_cell.angle_alpha   90.00
_cell.angle_beta   90.00
_cell.angle_gamma   90.00
#
_symmetry.space_group_name_H-M   'P 1'
#
loop_
_entity.id
_entity.type
_entity.pdbx_description
1 polymer ?
#
loop_
_entity_poly.entity_id
_entity_poly.type
_entity_poly.pdbx_seq_one_letter_code
_entity_poly.pdbx_strand_id
1 'polypeptide(L)'
;EDLQRRSILEVLTGELIQEKILNGKVKIRMRNGKIHEASWKDQLSLLLSNKTTTIRKSTPLLTWAALGGIVIALLFAVLSHVTEVWGSQEVHPIWFWTLDLIPVLLAVVLAIWYWFRHKSFKGALQMVAYNNNDTIDEEYTSSEEPSVAEFKNWMRAVSDHLGNSKQKYKRLIIVFDNMDRLPSEKVMQLWSSIYTFFAGGEFEHVWTIIPYDYEHLCRAIYGEDGTSKQDKKDAERIKLFISKTFPITYHVPQPVITDYRKLFNTYFDKAFGPNIHDKEHICQVFMHLQDDPNPRNVIKFVNELVAMRLQWCDKKYRLQNQALYILKKDFLFYSGERLETQLLSENLFEKVAPFYPEQDKVRVELCQYAYVLEDEKLASETPIRNELKKRLKLGEPVAEYVEQDNFLSVFEKELADTDSSTLDSTVRSLASLDSVKLTPEVKSRIQAKWDFLANLKSRSQFNSHTYDETMTILIKHATPKRVIAMARSFALAMQRIRVTDGVSYFQAQHNLQNVLQETQIEYDDRDWYKPILCEPEQFVQYICEAKEEYAHYGLIVDGEALNNYLLNGAVNGNDYVTTVVDYIKDDNSYDLSALKNGLSKAISEDTIKQNINVAAYVHRILNKEKELLKVRFCNKTVASYLQQDQAPWANKQPVGLEDVIAMSLADGND
;
A
#
# COMPACT_ATOMS: atom_id res chain seq x y z
N GLU A 1 11.78 -2.89 -38.42
CA GLU A 1 12.00 -2.15 -39.69
C GLU A 1 11.21 -2.76 -40.85
N ASP A 2 11.23 -4.05 -41.04
CA ASP A 2 10.60 -4.74 -42.17
C ASP A 2 9.08 -4.59 -42.21
N LEU A 3 8.41 -4.74 -41.08
CA LEU A 3 6.97 -4.48 -40.94
C LEU A 3 6.59 -3.03 -41.23
N GLN A 4 7.47 -2.08 -40.93
CA GLN A 4 7.22 -0.66 -41.19
C GLN A 4 7.28 -0.37 -42.70
N ARG A 5 8.25 -0.96 -43.42
CA ARG A 5 8.35 -0.83 -44.90
C ARG A 5 7.09 -1.35 -45.57
N ARG A 6 6.64 -2.50 -45.16
CA ARG A 6 5.43 -3.13 -45.66
C ARG A 6 4.20 -2.25 -45.43
N SER A 7 4.01 -1.76 -44.19
CA SER A 7 2.89 -0.89 -43.84
C SER A 7 2.89 0.40 -44.63
N ILE A 8 4.06 1.05 -44.83
CA ILE A 8 4.17 2.25 -45.62
C ILE A 8 3.78 1.97 -47.08
N LEU A 9 4.28 0.87 -47.66
CA LEU A 9 3.94 0.48 -49.03
C LEU A 9 2.45 0.20 -49.21
N GLU A 10 1.86 -0.58 -48.31
CA GLU A 10 0.43 -0.94 -48.39
C GLU A 10 -0.47 0.31 -48.28
N VAL A 11 -0.27 1.11 -47.24
CA VAL A 11 -1.13 2.29 -47.00
C VAL A 11 -0.94 3.33 -48.08
N LEU A 12 0.30 3.74 -48.34
CA LEU A 12 0.59 4.78 -49.32
C LEU A 12 0.12 4.39 -50.71
N THR A 13 0.45 3.17 -51.18
CA THR A 13 0.08 2.72 -52.51
C THR A 13 -1.43 2.48 -52.60
N GLY A 14 -2.04 1.94 -51.54
CA GLY A 14 -3.49 1.75 -51.46
C GLY A 14 -4.26 3.05 -51.67
N GLU A 15 -3.87 4.11 -50.94
CA GLU A 15 -4.49 5.43 -51.06
C GLU A 15 -4.25 6.06 -52.42
N LEU A 16 -3.01 5.99 -52.95
CA LEU A 16 -2.71 6.53 -54.30
C LEU A 16 -3.49 5.80 -55.41
N ILE A 17 -3.78 4.53 -55.27
CA ILE A 17 -4.63 3.77 -56.19
C ILE A 17 -6.10 4.18 -56.02
N GLN A 18 -6.58 4.31 -54.78
CA GLN A 18 -7.95 4.69 -54.48
C GLN A 18 -8.29 6.07 -55.03
N GLU A 19 -7.36 7.02 -54.89
CA GLU A 19 -7.47 8.39 -55.43
C GLU A 19 -7.21 8.45 -56.97
N LYS A 20 -7.02 7.31 -57.64
CA LYS A 20 -6.73 7.19 -59.07
C LYS A 20 -5.47 7.96 -59.53
N ILE A 21 -4.54 8.20 -58.63
CA ILE A 21 -3.25 8.82 -58.93
C ILE A 21 -2.35 7.81 -59.61
N LEU A 22 -2.27 6.61 -59.06
CA LEU A 22 -1.57 5.48 -59.69
C LEU A 22 -2.58 4.69 -60.54
N ASN A 23 -2.52 4.93 -61.85
CA ASN A 23 -3.37 4.30 -62.85
C ASN A 23 -2.55 3.59 -63.92
N GLY A 24 -3.20 2.62 -64.64
CA GLY A 24 -2.56 1.89 -65.70
C GLY A 24 -1.63 0.76 -65.27
N LYS A 25 -0.77 0.33 -66.14
CA LYS A 25 0.24 -0.71 -65.87
C LYS A 25 1.60 -0.09 -65.60
N VAL A 26 2.32 -0.71 -64.70
CA VAL A 26 3.68 -0.31 -64.31
C VAL A 26 4.69 -1.46 -64.55
N LYS A 27 5.91 -1.09 -64.92
CA LYS A 27 7.04 -2.04 -65.10
C LYS A 27 7.94 -1.93 -63.87
N ILE A 28 7.98 -2.98 -63.05
CA ILE A 28 8.84 -2.98 -61.86
C ILE A 28 9.84 -4.14 -61.99
N ARG A 29 11.10 -3.86 -61.61
CA ARG A 29 12.17 -4.89 -61.58
C ARG A 29 12.05 -5.68 -60.28
N MET A 30 11.75 -6.97 -60.42
CA MET A 30 11.61 -7.88 -59.28
C MET A 30 13.00 -8.36 -58.80
N ARG A 31 13.03 -8.96 -57.62
CA ARG A 31 14.25 -9.49 -56.96
C ARG A 31 15.04 -10.44 -57.81
N ASN A 32 14.40 -11.21 -58.66
CA ASN A 32 15.04 -12.12 -59.62
C ASN A 32 15.61 -11.40 -60.88
N GLY A 33 15.64 -10.08 -60.88
CA GLY A 33 16.14 -9.28 -62.02
C GLY A 33 15.19 -9.17 -63.19
N LYS A 34 14.08 -9.88 -63.25
CA LYS A 34 13.08 -9.80 -64.33
C LYS A 34 12.20 -8.60 -64.18
N ILE A 35 11.85 -7.97 -65.28
CA ILE A 35 10.89 -6.86 -65.34
C ILE A 35 9.50 -7.48 -65.53
N HIS A 36 8.62 -7.16 -64.59
CA HIS A 36 7.20 -7.58 -64.63
C HIS A 36 6.31 -6.35 -64.93
N GLU A 37 5.37 -6.49 -65.81
CA GLU A 37 4.41 -5.45 -66.19
C GLU A 37 3.00 -5.88 -65.79
N ALA A 38 2.42 -5.22 -64.78
CA ALA A 38 1.06 -5.49 -64.33
C ALA A 38 0.42 -4.20 -63.78
N SER A 39 -0.84 -4.26 -63.35
CA SER A 39 -1.47 -3.13 -62.64
C SER A 39 -0.75 -2.82 -61.34
N TRP A 40 -0.81 -1.61 -60.83
CA TRP A 40 -0.22 -1.21 -59.56
C TRP A 40 -0.66 -2.10 -58.41
N LYS A 41 -1.95 -2.48 -58.39
CA LYS A 41 -2.49 -3.36 -57.35
C LYS A 41 -1.91 -4.77 -57.40
N ASP A 42 -1.77 -5.34 -58.63
CA ASP A 42 -1.22 -6.67 -58.82
C ASP A 42 0.30 -6.70 -58.49
N GLN A 43 1.01 -5.63 -58.88
CA GLN A 43 2.44 -5.48 -58.56
C GLN A 43 2.67 -5.32 -57.07
N LEU A 44 1.79 -4.57 -56.35
CA LEU A 44 1.87 -4.46 -54.91
C LEU A 44 1.59 -5.81 -54.24
N SER A 45 0.57 -6.52 -54.69
CA SER A 45 0.23 -7.81 -54.14
C SER A 45 1.35 -8.84 -54.42
N LEU A 46 2.01 -8.80 -55.54
CA LEU A 46 3.18 -9.62 -55.84
C LEU A 46 4.39 -9.28 -54.93
N LEU A 47 4.60 -8.02 -54.66
CA LEU A 47 5.67 -7.54 -53.76
C LEU A 47 5.43 -7.98 -52.31
N LEU A 48 4.16 -7.90 -51.88
CA LEU A 48 3.75 -8.21 -50.52
C LEU A 48 3.39 -9.68 -50.27
N SER A 49 2.98 -10.44 -51.29
CA SER A 49 2.58 -11.84 -51.18
C SER A 49 3.74 -12.82 -51.12
N ASN A 50 4.95 -12.37 -51.35
CA ASN A 50 6.14 -13.19 -51.14
C ASN A 50 6.33 -13.38 -49.63
N LYS A 51 5.54 -14.36 -49.12
CA LYS A 51 5.89 -15.14 -47.91
C LYS A 51 5.36 -14.66 -46.57
N THR A 52 4.16 -15.07 -46.29
CA THR A 52 3.68 -15.11 -44.92
C THR A 52 4.00 -16.44 -44.28
N THR A 53 4.80 -16.42 -43.24
CA THR A 53 4.98 -17.56 -42.37
C THR A 53 3.76 -17.72 -41.50
N THR A 54 2.85 -18.59 -41.85
CA THR A 54 1.78 -18.99 -40.93
C THR A 54 2.32 -20.04 -39.97
N ILE A 55 2.78 -19.62 -38.83
CA ILE A 55 3.01 -20.54 -37.70
C ILE A 55 1.63 -21.00 -37.23
N ARG A 56 1.13 -22.09 -37.76
CA ARG A 56 0.02 -22.81 -37.15
C ARG A 56 0.60 -23.57 -35.96
N LYS A 57 0.52 -22.98 -34.79
CA LYS A 57 0.66 -23.74 -33.54
C LYS A 57 -0.57 -24.65 -33.48
N SER A 58 -0.41 -25.93 -33.85
CA SER A 58 -1.39 -26.92 -33.49
C SER A 58 -1.32 -27.11 -31.98
N THR A 59 -2.32 -26.60 -31.27
CA THR A 59 -2.54 -27.02 -29.89
C THR A 59 -2.92 -28.49 -29.94
N PRO A 60 -2.27 -29.36 -29.17
CA PRO A 60 -2.64 -30.76 -29.14
C PRO A 60 -4.06 -30.84 -28.56
N LEU A 61 -5.03 -31.08 -29.42
CA LEU A 61 -6.38 -31.45 -28.99
C LEU A 61 -6.31 -32.87 -28.43
N LEU A 62 -6.67 -33.00 -27.16
CA LEU A 62 -6.83 -34.31 -26.53
C LEU A 62 -7.79 -35.13 -27.41
N THR A 63 -7.30 -36.19 -28.03
CA THR A 63 -8.16 -37.06 -28.87
C THR A 63 -9.20 -37.72 -27.98
N TRP A 64 -10.40 -37.97 -28.51
CA TRP A 64 -11.48 -38.67 -27.79
C TRP A 64 -11.04 -40.02 -27.22
N ALA A 65 -10.01 -40.62 -27.81
CA ALA A 65 -9.33 -41.83 -27.34
C ALA A 65 -8.56 -41.64 -26.05
N ALA A 66 -7.84 -40.53 -25.90
CA ALA A 66 -7.13 -40.18 -24.64
C ALA A 66 -8.11 -39.85 -23.53
N LEU A 67 -9.21 -39.14 -23.84
CA LEU A 67 -10.30 -38.90 -22.90
C LEU A 67 -10.96 -40.19 -22.45
N GLY A 68 -11.24 -41.12 -23.40
CA GLY A 68 -11.75 -42.45 -23.10
C GLY A 68 -10.84 -43.25 -22.18
N GLY A 69 -9.52 -43.19 -22.41
CA GLY A 69 -8.51 -43.83 -21.54
C GLY A 69 -8.49 -43.30 -20.13
N ILE A 70 -8.63 -42.00 -19.98
CA ILE A 70 -8.69 -41.34 -18.65
C ILE A 70 -9.96 -41.74 -17.91
N VAL A 71 -11.12 -41.78 -18.61
CA VAL A 71 -12.40 -42.21 -18.02
C VAL A 71 -12.34 -43.67 -17.58
N ILE A 72 -11.77 -44.58 -18.39
CA ILE A 72 -11.57 -45.99 -18.05
C ILE A 72 -10.64 -46.15 -16.83
N ALA A 73 -9.54 -45.36 -16.77
CA ALA A 73 -8.63 -45.37 -15.63
C ALA A 73 -9.32 -44.88 -14.33
N LEU A 74 -10.12 -43.83 -14.41
CA LEU A 74 -10.91 -43.33 -13.28
C LEU A 74 -11.97 -44.34 -12.84
N LEU A 75 -12.69 -45.00 -13.78
CA LEU A 75 -13.63 -46.07 -13.47
C LEU A 75 -12.98 -47.26 -12.80
N PHE A 76 -11.75 -47.63 -13.24
CA PHE A 76 -10.97 -48.68 -12.62
C PHE A 76 -10.59 -48.31 -11.18
N ALA A 77 -10.13 -47.07 -10.95
CA ALA A 77 -9.74 -46.59 -9.62
C ALA A 77 -10.96 -46.54 -8.64
N VAL A 78 -12.12 -46.12 -9.13
CA VAL A 78 -13.34 -46.09 -8.32
C VAL A 78 -13.85 -47.51 -8.00
N LEU A 79 -13.86 -48.40 -8.98
CA LEU A 79 -14.35 -49.78 -8.80
C LEU A 79 -13.40 -50.58 -7.90
N SER A 80 -12.09 -50.44 -8.06
CA SER A 80 -11.11 -51.09 -7.17
C SER A 80 -11.21 -50.56 -5.73
N HIS A 81 -11.51 -49.27 -5.54
CA HIS A 81 -11.73 -48.73 -4.20
C HIS A 81 -13.02 -49.23 -3.57
N VAL A 82 -14.10 -49.41 -4.35
CA VAL A 82 -15.36 -49.98 -3.88
C VAL A 82 -15.19 -51.46 -3.53
N THR A 83 -14.44 -52.22 -4.33
CA THR A 83 -14.13 -53.63 -4.01
C THR A 83 -13.22 -53.79 -2.80
N GLU A 84 -12.31 -52.87 -2.57
CA GLU A 84 -11.44 -52.84 -1.37
C GLU A 84 -12.23 -52.52 -0.11
N VAL A 85 -13.13 -51.52 -0.18
CA VAL A 85 -13.95 -51.10 0.97
C VAL A 85 -15.00 -52.14 1.34
N TRP A 86 -15.57 -52.83 0.36
CA TRP A 86 -16.61 -53.90 0.58
C TRP A 86 -15.99 -55.29 0.74
N GLY A 87 -14.74 -55.48 0.34
CA GLY A 87 -14.02 -56.74 0.41
C GLY A 87 -13.58 -57.18 1.80
N SER A 88 -13.86 -56.38 2.83
CA SER A 88 -13.48 -56.68 4.25
C SER A 88 -14.47 -57.64 4.97
N GLN A 89 -15.51 -58.14 4.32
CA GLN A 89 -16.45 -59.11 4.88
C GLN A 89 -16.23 -60.53 4.32
N GLU A 90 -16.18 -61.50 5.19
CA GLU A 90 -15.63 -62.86 5.00
C GLU A 90 -16.29 -63.80 3.96
N VAL A 91 -17.33 -63.44 3.24
CA VAL A 91 -17.96 -64.31 2.21
C VAL A 91 -18.42 -63.50 0.98
N HIS A 92 -17.69 -63.60 -0.10
CA HIS A 92 -18.07 -62.90 -1.33
C HIS A 92 -18.55 -63.86 -2.42
N PRO A 93 -19.73 -63.60 -3.03
CA PRO A 93 -20.20 -64.35 -4.20
C PRO A 93 -19.30 -64.06 -5.42
N ILE A 94 -19.10 -65.05 -6.28
CA ILE A 94 -18.20 -65.03 -7.47
C ILE A 94 -18.42 -63.80 -8.38
N TRP A 95 -19.65 -63.23 -8.42
CA TRP A 95 -19.94 -62.05 -9.22
C TRP A 95 -19.24 -60.75 -8.72
N PHE A 96 -18.78 -60.71 -7.47
CA PHE A 96 -18.07 -59.56 -6.91
C PHE A 96 -16.72 -59.31 -7.59
N TRP A 97 -15.98 -60.39 -7.90
CA TRP A 97 -14.71 -60.35 -8.66
C TRP A 97 -14.90 -59.94 -10.13
N THR A 98 -16.13 -60.07 -10.66
CA THR A 98 -16.44 -59.63 -12.02
C THR A 98 -16.55 -58.12 -12.16
N LEU A 99 -16.74 -57.37 -11.07
CA LEU A 99 -16.78 -55.90 -11.08
C LEU A 99 -15.42 -55.27 -11.44
N ASP A 100 -14.31 -55.84 -10.97
CA ASP A 100 -12.96 -55.36 -11.33
C ASP A 100 -12.60 -55.68 -12.77
N LEU A 101 -13.25 -56.71 -13.37
CA LEU A 101 -13.03 -57.08 -14.77
C LEU A 101 -13.79 -56.17 -15.75
N ILE A 102 -14.84 -55.45 -15.32
CA ILE A 102 -15.66 -54.62 -16.21
C ILE A 102 -14.83 -53.55 -16.96
N PRO A 103 -13.97 -52.75 -16.33
CA PRO A 103 -13.17 -51.73 -17.04
C PRO A 103 -12.20 -52.35 -18.05
N VAL A 104 -11.65 -53.51 -17.71
CA VAL A 104 -10.72 -54.26 -18.60
C VAL A 104 -11.47 -54.83 -19.81
N LEU A 105 -12.66 -55.40 -19.58
CA LEU A 105 -13.56 -55.88 -20.65
C LEU A 105 -14.01 -54.71 -21.54
N LEU A 106 -14.37 -53.59 -20.96
CA LEU A 106 -14.77 -52.40 -21.71
C LEU A 106 -13.61 -51.87 -22.57
N ALA A 107 -12.38 -51.86 -22.07
CA ALA A 107 -11.18 -51.45 -22.80
C ALA A 107 -10.90 -52.41 -23.97
N VAL A 108 -11.05 -53.72 -23.75
CA VAL A 108 -10.90 -54.74 -24.79
C VAL A 108 -11.97 -54.63 -25.87
N VAL A 109 -13.21 -54.45 -25.48
CA VAL A 109 -14.35 -54.26 -26.43
C VAL A 109 -14.12 -52.97 -27.25
N LEU A 110 -13.72 -51.87 -26.64
CA LEU A 110 -13.39 -50.63 -27.36
C LEU A 110 -12.19 -50.80 -28.30
N ALA A 111 -11.18 -51.54 -27.92
CA ALA A 111 -10.05 -51.84 -28.76
C ALA A 111 -10.42 -52.72 -29.96
N ILE A 112 -11.27 -53.75 -29.76
CA ILE A 112 -11.80 -54.60 -30.80
C ILE A 112 -12.72 -53.82 -31.75
N TRP A 113 -13.65 -53.00 -31.19
CA TRP A 113 -14.52 -52.14 -31.99
C TRP A 113 -13.72 -51.16 -32.84
N TYR A 114 -12.71 -50.52 -32.27
CA TYR A 114 -11.79 -49.62 -32.99
C TYR A 114 -11.05 -50.36 -34.10
N TRP A 115 -10.55 -51.60 -33.87
CA TRP A 115 -9.90 -52.42 -34.85
C TRP A 115 -10.83 -52.79 -36.02
N PHE A 116 -12.03 -53.18 -35.74
CA PHE A 116 -13.07 -53.45 -36.79
C PHE A 116 -13.39 -52.21 -37.62
N ARG A 117 -13.41 -51.05 -36.96
CA ARG A 117 -13.72 -49.75 -37.61
C ARG A 117 -12.63 -49.28 -38.53
N HIS A 118 -11.38 -49.42 -38.12
CA HIS A 118 -10.23 -48.86 -38.81
C HIS A 118 -9.31 -49.86 -39.51
N LYS A 119 -9.57 -51.17 -39.42
CA LYS A 119 -8.81 -52.28 -40.05
C LYS A 119 -7.27 -52.19 -39.91
N SER A 120 -6.80 -51.56 -38.88
CA SER A 120 -5.36 -51.33 -38.66
C SER A 120 -4.97 -51.49 -37.20
N PHE A 121 -4.09 -52.45 -36.92
CA PHE A 121 -3.55 -52.67 -35.58
C PHE A 121 -2.61 -51.53 -35.10
N LYS A 122 -2.00 -50.82 -36.06
CA LYS A 122 -1.20 -49.61 -35.74
C LYS A 122 -2.03 -48.50 -35.13
N GLY A 123 -3.29 -48.36 -35.49
CA GLY A 123 -4.20 -47.39 -34.91
C GLY A 123 -4.59 -47.66 -33.46
N ALA A 124 -4.66 -48.94 -33.06
CA ALA A 124 -4.95 -49.32 -31.67
C ALA A 124 -3.78 -49.04 -30.72
N LEU A 125 -2.54 -49.21 -31.18
CA LEU A 125 -1.33 -48.86 -30.45
C LEU A 125 -1.11 -47.33 -30.38
N GLN A 126 -1.62 -46.58 -31.33
CA GLN A 126 -1.62 -45.10 -31.32
C GLN A 126 -2.59 -44.50 -30.29
N MET A 127 -3.48 -45.27 -29.66
CA MET A 127 -4.26 -44.85 -28.52
C MET A 127 -3.36 -44.58 -27.26
N VAL A 128 -2.24 -45.27 -27.17
CA VAL A 128 -1.33 -45.18 -25.98
C VAL A 128 -0.05 -44.44 -26.30
N ALA A 129 0.38 -44.45 -27.56
CA ALA A 129 1.57 -43.74 -28.01
C ALA A 129 1.16 -42.55 -28.89
N TYR A 130 1.42 -41.35 -28.42
CA TYR A 130 1.32 -40.13 -29.20
C TYR A 130 2.21 -40.25 -30.45
N ASN A 131 1.64 -40.56 -31.60
CA ASN A 131 2.38 -40.57 -32.83
C ASN A 131 2.29 -39.17 -33.47
N ASN A 132 3.39 -38.45 -33.38
CA ASN A 132 3.63 -37.14 -33.98
C ASN A 132 3.77 -37.24 -35.51
N ASN A 133 2.86 -37.97 -36.16
CA ASN A 133 2.78 -38.08 -37.62
C ASN A 133 1.59 -37.28 -38.17
N ASP A 134 1.14 -36.23 -37.46
CA ASP A 134 0.58 -35.10 -38.19
C ASP A 134 1.80 -34.50 -38.91
N THR A 135 1.90 -34.77 -40.19
CA THR A 135 2.71 -33.99 -41.09
C THR A 135 2.34 -32.54 -40.81
N ILE A 136 3.14 -31.89 -39.98
CA ILE A 136 3.28 -30.48 -40.03
C ILE A 136 3.82 -30.27 -41.44
N ASP A 137 2.93 -29.92 -42.37
CA ASP A 137 3.36 -29.20 -43.54
C ASP A 137 3.85 -27.86 -43.01
N GLU A 138 5.06 -27.86 -42.47
CA GLU A 138 5.88 -26.68 -42.32
C GLU A 138 6.19 -26.25 -43.76
N GLU A 139 5.23 -25.59 -44.36
CA GLU A 139 5.54 -24.73 -45.48
C GLU A 139 6.42 -23.63 -44.89
N TYR A 140 7.72 -23.85 -44.88
CA TYR A 140 8.73 -22.83 -44.64
C TYR A 140 8.66 -21.84 -45.80
N THR A 141 7.63 -21.02 -45.82
CA THR A 141 7.62 -19.79 -46.55
C THR A 141 8.51 -18.81 -45.74
N SER A 142 9.76 -18.68 -46.13
CA SER A 142 10.61 -17.63 -45.58
C SER A 142 9.93 -16.29 -45.85
N SER A 143 9.42 -15.63 -44.82
CA SER A 143 8.89 -14.28 -44.93
C SER A 143 10.07 -13.31 -45.00
N GLU A 144 10.60 -13.14 -46.18
CA GLU A 144 11.46 -12.00 -46.43
C GLU A 144 10.54 -10.82 -46.77
N GLU A 145 10.40 -9.91 -45.82
CA GLU A 145 9.75 -8.60 -46.01
C GLU A 145 10.43 -7.88 -47.20
N PRO A 146 9.74 -6.96 -47.89
CA PRO A 146 10.32 -6.22 -49.00
C PRO A 146 11.68 -5.60 -48.61
N SER A 147 12.71 -5.93 -49.35
CA SER A 147 14.06 -5.39 -49.12
C SER A 147 14.10 -3.88 -49.35
N VAL A 148 15.09 -3.21 -48.77
CA VAL A 148 15.31 -1.77 -49.02
C VAL A 148 15.43 -1.46 -50.52
N ALA A 149 16.03 -2.36 -51.28
CA ALA A 149 16.18 -2.21 -52.74
C ALA A 149 14.82 -2.30 -53.48
N GLU A 150 13.96 -3.23 -53.05
CA GLU A 150 12.60 -3.36 -53.60
C GLU A 150 11.74 -2.14 -53.27
N PHE A 151 11.84 -1.64 -52.02
CA PHE A 151 11.19 -0.41 -51.60
C PHE A 151 11.64 0.79 -52.49
N LYS A 152 12.96 0.94 -52.66
CA LYS A 152 13.51 2.01 -53.49
C LYS A 152 13.07 1.90 -54.97
N ASN A 153 13.04 0.70 -55.53
CA ASN A 153 12.56 0.46 -56.90
C ASN A 153 11.08 0.81 -57.03
N TRP A 154 10.27 0.48 -56.02
CA TRP A 154 8.86 0.85 -55.99
C TRP A 154 8.67 2.37 -55.95
N MET A 155 9.35 3.05 -55.02
CA MET A 155 9.26 4.51 -54.92
C MET A 155 9.80 5.25 -56.14
N ARG A 156 10.80 4.67 -56.82
CA ARG A 156 11.28 5.18 -58.09
C ARG A 156 10.20 5.04 -59.17
N ALA A 157 9.56 3.89 -59.27
CA ALA A 157 8.44 3.69 -60.20
C ALA A 157 7.26 4.68 -59.94
N VAL A 158 6.97 4.97 -58.65
CA VAL A 158 5.98 5.98 -58.27
C VAL A 158 6.43 7.39 -58.70
N SER A 159 7.69 7.75 -58.45
CA SER A 159 8.28 9.03 -58.85
C SER A 159 8.23 9.22 -60.37
N ASP A 160 8.65 8.22 -61.15
CA ASP A 160 8.65 8.24 -62.61
C ASP A 160 7.22 8.36 -63.15
N HIS A 161 6.26 7.68 -62.54
CA HIS A 161 4.84 7.80 -62.93
C HIS A 161 4.32 9.21 -62.74
N LEU A 162 4.64 9.86 -61.60
CA LEU A 162 4.25 11.25 -61.32
C LEU A 162 4.93 12.24 -62.25
N GLY A 163 6.16 12.01 -62.68
CA GLY A 163 6.92 12.81 -63.63
C GLY A 163 6.34 12.79 -65.03
N ASN A 164 5.50 11.83 -65.37
CA ASN A 164 4.91 11.73 -66.70
C ASN A 164 4.05 12.96 -66.99
N SER A 165 4.26 13.53 -68.20
CA SER A 165 3.59 14.75 -68.67
C SER A 165 2.05 14.71 -68.66
N LYS A 166 1.47 13.50 -68.74
CA LYS A 166 0.03 13.28 -68.76
C LYS A 166 -0.60 13.25 -67.35
N GLN A 167 0.17 13.23 -66.28
CA GLN A 167 -0.35 13.17 -64.91
C GLN A 167 -0.78 14.57 -64.43
N LYS A 168 -1.91 14.60 -63.71
CA LYS A 168 -2.44 15.82 -63.07
C LYS A 168 -1.57 16.27 -61.90
N TYR A 169 -1.14 15.28 -61.08
CA TYR A 169 -0.29 15.52 -59.90
C TYR A 169 1.16 15.23 -60.26
N LYS A 170 2.05 16.19 -60.00
CA LYS A 170 3.46 16.14 -60.38
C LYS A 170 4.39 15.82 -59.23
N ARG A 171 3.91 15.87 -58.01
CA ARG A 171 4.71 15.67 -56.82
C ARG A 171 3.89 14.93 -55.75
N LEU A 172 4.53 14.05 -55.02
CA LEU A 172 4.04 13.38 -53.83
C LEU A 172 4.77 13.97 -52.62
N ILE A 173 4.03 14.42 -51.63
CA ILE A 173 4.58 14.88 -50.34
C ILE A 173 4.12 13.92 -49.29
N ILE A 174 5.05 13.24 -48.65
CA ILE A 174 4.82 12.32 -47.54
C ILE A 174 5.16 13.03 -46.24
N VAL A 175 4.20 13.16 -45.35
CA VAL A 175 4.38 13.80 -44.04
C VAL A 175 4.36 12.74 -42.95
N PHE A 176 5.46 12.59 -42.20
CA PHE A 176 5.56 11.72 -41.03
C PHE A 176 5.25 12.54 -39.78
N ASP A 177 3.97 12.74 -39.50
CA ASP A 177 3.51 13.54 -38.36
C ASP A 177 3.44 12.74 -37.07
N ASN A 178 3.38 13.44 -35.93
CA ASN A 178 3.23 12.89 -34.57
C ASN A 178 4.36 11.92 -34.11
N MET A 179 5.57 12.12 -34.60
CA MET A 179 6.73 11.32 -34.14
C MET A 179 7.05 11.55 -32.65
N ASP A 180 6.66 12.69 -32.12
CA ASP A 180 6.73 13.09 -30.71
C ASP A 180 5.88 12.22 -29.76
N ARG A 181 4.94 11.43 -30.29
CA ARG A 181 4.09 10.52 -29.51
C ARG A 181 4.63 9.11 -29.39
N LEU A 182 5.71 8.80 -30.08
CA LEU A 182 6.32 7.49 -30.06
C LEU A 182 7.30 7.34 -28.88
N PRO A 183 7.42 6.15 -28.28
CA PRO A 183 8.50 5.86 -27.34
C PRO A 183 9.87 6.12 -27.97
N SER A 184 10.83 6.58 -27.17
CA SER A 184 12.17 7.00 -27.58
C SER A 184 12.88 5.99 -28.52
N GLU A 185 12.86 4.71 -28.18
CA GLU A 185 13.46 3.65 -29.00
C GLU A 185 12.82 3.52 -30.39
N LYS A 186 11.49 3.69 -30.46
CA LYS A 186 10.75 3.62 -31.73
C LYS A 186 10.97 4.85 -32.60
N VAL A 187 11.17 6.02 -32.00
CA VAL A 187 11.51 7.25 -32.75
C VAL A 187 12.80 7.04 -33.52
N MET A 188 13.83 6.54 -32.87
CA MET A 188 15.13 6.31 -33.53
C MET A 188 15.06 5.24 -34.62
N GLN A 189 14.32 4.16 -34.39
CA GLN A 189 14.10 3.12 -35.40
C GLN A 189 13.37 3.66 -36.63
N LEU A 190 12.30 4.44 -36.40
CA LEU A 190 11.53 5.02 -37.48
C LEU A 190 12.35 6.07 -38.24
N TRP A 191 13.10 6.89 -37.52
CA TRP A 191 13.98 7.90 -38.12
C TRP A 191 15.05 7.25 -39.02
N SER A 192 15.72 6.22 -38.52
CA SER A 192 16.68 5.44 -39.31
C SER A 192 16.05 4.79 -40.53
N SER A 193 14.84 4.28 -40.39
CA SER A 193 14.07 3.69 -41.48
C SER A 193 13.72 4.72 -42.56
N ILE A 194 13.21 5.89 -42.16
CA ILE A 194 12.89 6.99 -43.11
C ILE A 194 14.15 7.45 -43.84
N TYR A 195 15.27 7.60 -43.10
CA TYR A 195 16.55 7.97 -43.75
C TYR A 195 16.97 6.92 -44.78
N THR A 196 16.95 5.65 -44.42
CA THR A 196 17.35 4.52 -45.29
C THR A 196 16.46 4.44 -46.53
N PHE A 197 15.18 4.74 -46.38
CA PHE A 197 14.22 4.60 -47.48
C PHE A 197 14.21 5.80 -48.42
N PHE A 198 14.25 7.02 -47.89
CA PHE A 198 14.01 8.24 -48.67
C PHE A 198 15.28 9.06 -48.90
N ALA A 199 16.20 9.16 -47.96
CA ALA A 199 17.38 10.01 -48.11
C ALA A 199 18.46 9.46 -49.06
N GLY A 200 18.50 8.15 -49.28
CA GLY A 200 19.44 7.51 -50.20
C GLY A 200 18.85 7.20 -51.56
N GLY A 201 17.67 7.73 -51.91
CA GLY A 201 17.00 7.52 -53.20
C GLY A 201 16.87 8.82 -53.99
N GLU A 202 17.21 8.79 -55.24
CA GLU A 202 16.95 9.90 -56.20
C GLU A 202 15.50 9.82 -56.65
N PHE A 203 14.59 10.43 -55.87
CA PHE A 203 13.17 10.51 -56.18
C PHE A 203 12.79 11.97 -56.51
N GLU A 204 12.92 12.36 -57.74
CA GLU A 204 12.70 13.77 -58.17
C GLU A 204 11.30 14.30 -57.84
N HIS A 205 10.29 13.43 -57.79
CA HIS A 205 8.88 13.80 -57.61
C HIS A 205 8.32 13.40 -56.25
N VAL A 206 9.15 12.87 -55.32
CA VAL A 206 8.72 12.48 -53.97
C VAL A 206 9.48 13.31 -52.93
N TRP A 207 8.73 13.96 -52.07
CA TRP A 207 9.25 14.78 -50.98
C TRP A 207 8.81 14.19 -49.65
N THR A 208 9.70 14.24 -48.70
CA THR A 208 9.42 13.78 -47.34
C THR A 208 9.54 14.93 -46.35
N ILE A 209 8.51 15.18 -45.56
CA ILE A 209 8.50 16.19 -44.50
C ILE A 209 8.37 15.48 -43.19
N ILE A 210 9.24 15.79 -42.24
CA ILE A 210 9.24 15.25 -40.89
C ILE A 210 9.16 16.42 -39.91
N PRO A 211 7.97 16.74 -39.42
CA PRO A 211 7.84 17.62 -38.27
C PRO A 211 8.43 16.92 -37.02
N TYR A 212 9.29 17.60 -36.30
CA TYR A 212 9.86 17.05 -35.10
C TYR A 212 10.01 18.12 -34.01
N ASP A 213 9.85 17.70 -32.76
CA ASP A 213 10.22 18.48 -31.60
C ASP A 213 11.69 18.19 -31.26
N TYR A 214 12.50 19.24 -31.19
CA TYR A 214 13.94 19.12 -30.94
C TYR A 214 14.22 18.54 -29.56
N GLU A 215 13.49 18.97 -28.51
CA GLU A 215 13.69 18.48 -27.16
C GLU A 215 13.27 17.01 -27.00
N HIS A 216 12.16 16.63 -27.67
CA HIS A 216 11.72 15.23 -27.69
C HIS A 216 12.74 14.34 -28.41
N LEU A 217 13.30 14.81 -29.51
CA LEU A 217 14.34 14.09 -30.24
C LEU A 217 15.61 13.93 -29.39
N CYS A 218 15.99 14.98 -28.63
CA CYS A 218 17.11 14.91 -27.68
C CYS A 218 16.89 13.84 -26.64
N ARG A 219 15.72 13.81 -26.00
CA ARG A 219 15.35 12.78 -25.02
C ARG A 219 15.33 11.38 -25.62
N ALA A 220 14.86 11.25 -26.85
CA ALA A 220 14.82 9.96 -27.55
C ALA A 220 16.21 9.39 -27.86
N ILE A 221 17.20 10.24 -28.08
CA ILE A 221 18.56 9.83 -28.44
C ILE A 221 19.41 9.52 -27.19
N TYR A 222 19.24 10.28 -26.11
CA TYR A 222 20.15 10.23 -24.94
C TYR A 222 19.50 9.73 -23.64
N GLY A 223 18.17 9.51 -23.61
CA GLY A 223 17.45 9.09 -22.40
C GLY A 223 17.09 10.26 -21.49
N GLU A 224 16.34 9.96 -20.41
CA GLU A 224 15.85 10.95 -19.44
C GLU A 224 16.91 11.42 -18.43
N ASP A 225 18.04 10.72 -18.31
CA ASP A 225 19.09 10.95 -17.29
C ASP A 225 20.15 11.99 -17.67
N GLY A 226 19.84 12.91 -18.58
CA GLY A 226 20.73 13.97 -19.02
C GLY A 226 21.19 14.89 -17.87
N THR A 227 22.34 14.63 -17.27
CA THR A 227 22.98 15.54 -16.33
C THR A 227 23.62 16.71 -17.06
N SER A 228 23.39 17.91 -16.60
CA SER A 228 23.58 19.23 -17.20
C SER A 228 24.96 19.60 -17.82
N LYS A 229 25.96 18.73 -17.76
CA LYS A 229 27.28 18.94 -18.41
C LYS A 229 27.42 18.21 -19.77
N GLN A 230 26.58 17.23 -20.02
CA GLN A 230 26.52 16.45 -21.27
C GLN A 230 25.71 17.17 -22.35
N ASP A 231 24.76 18.02 -21.96
CA ASP A 231 23.74 18.62 -22.83
C ASP A 231 24.28 19.38 -24.04
N LYS A 232 25.41 20.10 -23.90
CA LYS A 232 25.96 20.87 -25.03
C LYS A 232 26.60 19.98 -26.11
N LYS A 233 27.32 18.92 -25.72
CA LYS A 233 27.93 17.99 -26.68
C LYS A 233 26.87 17.13 -27.38
N ASP A 234 25.83 16.81 -26.66
CA ASP A 234 24.73 16.00 -27.19
C ASP A 234 23.84 16.83 -28.12
N ALA A 235 23.60 18.09 -27.83
CA ALA A 235 22.95 19.04 -28.73
C ALA A 235 23.72 19.20 -30.06
N GLU A 236 25.06 19.28 -30.01
CA GLU A 236 25.88 19.35 -31.22
C GLU A 236 25.82 18.05 -32.05
N ARG A 237 25.83 16.89 -31.38
CA ARG A 237 25.70 15.59 -32.04
C ARG A 237 24.35 15.44 -32.75
N ILE A 238 23.27 15.93 -32.13
CA ILE A 238 21.94 15.91 -32.74
C ILE A 238 21.89 16.82 -33.93
N LYS A 239 22.42 18.05 -33.83
CA LYS A 239 22.52 18.98 -35.00
C LYS A 239 23.29 18.35 -36.16
N LEU A 240 24.41 17.69 -35.86
CA LEU A 240 25.20 16.94 -36.84
C LEU A 240 24.41 15.74 -37.43
N PHE A 241 23.64 15.04 -36.62
CA PHE A 241 22.79 13.96 -37.09
C PHE A 241 21.71 14.47 -38.05
N ILE A 242 20.99 15.52 -37.66
CA ILE A 242 19.94 16.14 -38.47
C ILE A 242 20.54 16.67 -39.77
N SER A 243 21.65 17.42 -39.72
CA SER A 243 22.30 17.98 -40.90
C SER A 243 22.86 16.96 -41.90
N LYS A 244 23.25 15.77 -41.37
CA LYS A 244 23.69 14.66 -42.23
C LYS A 244 22.52 13.88 -42.83
N THR A 245 21.36 13.91 -42.15
CA THR A 245 20.20 13.13 -42.56
C THR A 245 19.33 13.90 -43.54
N PHE A 246 19.16 15.20 -43.35
CA PHE A 246 18.26 16.04 -44.16
C PHE A 246 19.00 17.24 -44.75
N PRO A 247 18.87 17.43 -46.08
CA PRO A 247 19.54 18.55 -46.76
C PRO A 247 18.91 19.91 -46.45
N ILE A 248 17.66 19.93 -45.99
CA ILE A 248 16.91 21.16 -45.71
C ILE A 248 16.23 21.02 -44.34
N THR A 249 16.44 21.98 -43.47
CA THR A 249 15.75 22.10 -42.18
C THR A 249 15.07 23.46 -42.09
N TYR A 250 13.77 23.46 -41.80
CA TYR A 250 13.00 24.66 -41.54
C TYR A 250 12.68 24.78 -40.07
N HIS A 251 12.93 25.94 -39.48
CA HIS A 251 12.48 26.23 -38.13
C HIS A 251 11.14 26.93 -38.17
N VAL A 252 10.15 26.40 -37.49
CA VAL A 252 8.88 27.06 -37.29
C VAL A 252 9.10 28.14 -36.23
N PRO A 253 9.04 29.45 -36.59
CA PRO A 253 9.23 30.49 -35.57
C PRO A 253 8.09 30.43 -34.57
N GLN A 254 8.40 30.69 -33.31
CA GLN A 254 7.35 30.93 -32.33
C GLN A 254 6.54 32.14 -32.72
N PRO A 255 5.22 32.10 -32.61
CA PRO A 255 4.39 33.27 -32.96
C PRO A 255 4.73 34.41 -32.00
N VAL A 256 5.37 35.46 -32.55
CA VAL A 256 5.90 36.60 -31.77
C VAL A 256 4.78 37.43 -31.16
N ILE A 257 3.62 37.45 -31.77
CA ILE A 257 2.43 38.15 -31.28
C ILE A 257 1.21 37.34 -31.71
N THR A 258 0.72 36.50 -30.79
CA THR A 258 -0.61 35.92 -31.00
C THR A 258 -1.55 36.59 -30.00
N ASP A 259 -2.56 37.25 -30.49
CA ASP A 259 -3.64 37.75 -29.66
C ASP A 259 -4.50 36.56 -29.20
N TYR A 260 -4.03 35.90 -28.18
CA TYR A 260 -4.72 34.75 -27.59
C TYR A 260 -6.12 35.11 -27.11
N ARG A 261 -6.36 36.37 -26.70
CA ARG A 261 -7.70 36.83 -26.34
C ARG A 261 -8.63 36.83 -27.57
N LYS A 262 -8.15 37.27 -28.74
CA LYS A 262 -8.93 37.21 -29.95
C LYS A 262 -9.22 35.78 -30.37
N LEU A 263 -8.22 34.89 -30.24
CA LEU A 263 -8.39 33.48 -30.52
C LEU A 263 -9.40 32.84 -29.55
N PHE A 264 -9.25 33.09 -28.26
CA PHE A 264 -10.18 32.64 -27.22
C PHE A 264 -11.61 33.10 -27.54
N ASN A 265 -11.80 34.38 -27.79
CA ASN A 265 -13.10 34.95 -28.10
C ASN A 265 -13.72 34.31 -29.36
N THR A 266 -12.92 34.03 -30.38
CA THR A 266 -13.41 33.39 -31.60
C THR A 266 -13.95 31.97 -31.34
N TYR A 267 -13.22 31.14 -30.60
CA TYR A 267 -13.65 29.79 -30.29
C TYR A 267 -14.79 29.78 -29.25
N PHE A 268 -14.73 30.66 -28.26
CA PHE A 268 -15.77 30.79 -27.24
C PHE A 268 -17.11 31.23 -27.87
N ASP A 269 -17.10 32.25 -28.73
CA ASP A 269 -18.29 32.74 -29.45
C ASP A 269 -18.87 31.66 -30.36
N LYS A 270 -18.01 30.86 -31.00
CA LYS A 270 -18.45 29.75 -31.84
C LYS A 270 -19.15 28.66 -31.01
N ALA A 271 -18.72 28.46 -29.78
CA ALA A 271 -19.22 27.41 -28.90
C ALA A 271 -20.47 27.81 -28.08
N PHE A 272 -20.48 29.04 -27.54
CA PHE A 272 -21.49 29.52 -26.61
C PHE A 272 -22.36 30.67 -27.16
N GLY A 273 -21.95 31.27 -28.28
CA GLY A 273 -22.56 32.49 -28.83
C GLY A 273 -21.90 33.77 -28.32
N PRO A 274 -22.10 34.90 -29.03
CA PRO A 274 -21.38 36.15 -28.76
C PRO A 274 -21.86 36.90 -27.50
N ASN A 275 -23.03 36.62 -27.00
CA ASN A 275 -23.71 37.43 -25.96
C ASN A 275 -23.63 36.83 -24.54
N ILE A 276 -22.61 36.05 -24.24
CA ILE A 276 -22.42 35.48 -22.89
C ILE A 276 -21.74 36.53 -22.01
N HIS A 277 -22.42 36.89 -20.89
CA HIS A 277 -21.94 37.94 -19.99
C HIS A 277 -20.61 37.57 -19.30
N ASP A 278 -20.40 36.29 -18.98
CA ASP A 278 -19.22 35.81 -18.25
C ASP A 278 -17.96 35.64 -19.12
N LYS A 279 -18.05 35.88 -20.42
CA LYS A 279 -16.97 35.64 -21.40
C LYS A 279 -15.66 36.32 -21.03
N GLU A 280 -15.72 37.64 -20.72
CA GLU A 280 -14.53 38.43 -20.43
C GLU A 280 -13.88 37.95 -19.13
N HIS A 281 -14.68 37.66 -18.11
CA HIS A 281 -14.22 37.10 -16.85
C HIS A 281 -13.51 35.74 -17.06
N ILE A 282 -14.11 34.82 -17.80
CA ILE A 282 -13.54 33.50 -18.07
C ILE A 282 -12.24 33.65 -18.88
N CYS A 283 -12.19 34.56 -19.85
CA CYS A 283 -11.00 34.85 -20.62
C CYS A 283 -9.86 35.36 -19.74
N GLN A 284 -10.14 36.28 -18.80
CA GLN A 284 -9.15 36.82 -17.89
C GLN A 284 -8.60 35.73 -16.96
N VAL A 285 -9.47 34.92 -16.38
CA VAL A 285 -9.07 33.80 -15.48
C VAL A 285 -8.23 32.77 -16.25
N PHE A 286 -8.63 32.41 -17.48
CA PHE A 286 -7.86 31.51 -18.34
C PHE A 286 -6.45 32.06 -18.62
N MET A 287 -6.34 33.32 -19.03
CA MET A 287 -5.04 33.93 -19.30
C MET A 287 -4.16 34.09 -18.08
N HIS A 288 -4.77 34.19 -16.89
CA HIS A 288 -4.04 34.32 -15.62
C HIS A 288 -3.52 33.01 -15.08
N LEU A 289 -4.22 31.91 -15.32
CA LEU A 289 -3.84 30.57 -14.85
C LEU A 289 -2.98 29.81 -15.85
N GLN A 290 -2.95 30.19 -17.12
CA GLN A 290 -2.12 29.56 -18.14
C GLN A 290 -0.86 30.40 -18.36
N ASP A 291 0.28 29.91 -17.88
CA ASP A 291 1.57 30.59 -17.96
C ASP A 291 2.04 30.71 -19.44
N ASP A 292 1.71 29.72 -20.28
CA ASP A 292 2.04 29.71 -21.72
C ASP A 292 0.82 29.27 -22.57
N PRO A 293 -0.14 30.19 -22.81
CA PRO A 293 -1.33 29.87 -23.58
C PRO A 293 -0.95 29.57 -25.05
N ASN A 294 -1.46 28.47 -25.57
CA ASN A 294 -1.30 28.08 -26.96
C ASN A 294 -2.67 27.76 -27.60
N PRO A 295 -2.78 27.76 -28.94
CA PRO A 295 -4.06 27.51 -29.61
C PRO A 295 -4.71 26.19 -29.23
N ARG A 296 -3.93 25.14 -28.99
CA ARG A 296 -4.42 23.82 -28.58
C ARG A 296 -5.06 23.88 -27.19
N ASN A 297 -4.42 24.59 -26.24
CA ASN A 297 -4.95 24.76 -24.89
C ASN A 297 -6.26 25.55 -24.87
N VAL A 298 -6.36 26.60 -25.69
CA VAL A 298 -7.61 27.36 -25.82
C VAL A 298 -8.74 26.48 -26.35
N ILE A 299 -8.50 25.75 -27.45
CA ILE A 299 -9.52 24.86 -28.04
C ILE A 299 -9.91 23.75 -27.06
N LYS A 300 -8.93 23.11 -26.42
CA LYS A 300 -9.16 22.06 -25.41
C LYS A 300 -10.03 22.59 -24.28
N PHE A 301 -9.65 23.74 -23.71
CA PHE A 301 -10.39 24.35 -22.60
C PHE A 301 -11.84 24.67 -23.00
N VAL A 302 -12.08 25.31 -24.17
CA VAL A 302 -13.44 25.63 -24.66
C VAL A 302 -14.26 24.35 -24.85
N ASN A 303 -13.68 23.29 -25.41
CA ASN A 303 -14.37 22.02 -25.61
C ASN A 303 -14.73 21.35 -24.27
N GLU A 304 -13.81 21.36 -23.28
CA GLU A 304 -14.07 20.85 -21.94
C GLU A 304 -15.17 21.66 -21.24
N LEU A 305 -15.17 22.98 -21.42
CA LEU A 305 -16.20 23.85 -20.85
C LEU A 305 -17.58 23.60 -21.48
N VAL A 306 -17.65 23.34 -22.79
CA VAL A 306 -18.89 22.90 -23.44
C VAL A 306 -19.39 21.60 -22.87
N ALA A 307 -18.52 20.60 -22.73
CA ALA A 307 -18.88 19.30 -22.16
C ALA A 307 -19.40 19.45 -20.73
N MET A 308 -18.71 20.25 -19.90
CA MET A 308 -19.11 20.54 -18.54
C MET A 308 -20.47 21.26 -18.48
N ARG A 309 -20.69 22.24 -19.37
CA ARG A 309 -21.97 22.97 -19.47
C ARG A 309 -23.13 22.07 -19.88
N LEU A 310 -22.88 21.07 -20.72
CA LEU A 310 -23.90 20.09 -21.07
C LEU A 310 -24.27 19.16 -19.93
N GLN A 311 -23.28 18.81 -19.11
CA GLN A 311 -23.49 17.98 -17.92
C GLN A 311 -24.23 18.77 -16.81
N TRP A 312 -23.85 20.03 -16.60
CA TRP A 312 -24.37 20.92 -15.54
C TRP A 312 -25.13 22.10 -16.18
N CYS A 313 -26.22 21.79 -16.86
CA CYS A 313 -26.94 22.75 -17.70
C CYS A 313 -27.91 23.66 -16.94
N ASP A 314 -28.21 23.38 -15.68
CA ASP A 314 -29.10 24.23 -14.87
C ASP A 314 -28.51 25.64 -14.71
N LYS A 315 -29.39 26.65 -14.77
CA LYS A 315 -29.02 28.06 -14.64
C LYS A 315 -28.43 28.43 -13.26
N LYS A 316 -28.67 27.62 -12.23
CA LYS A 316 -28.06 27.80 -10.92
C LYS A 316 -26.55 27.66 -10.91
N TYR A 317 -25.98 26.86 -11.87
CA TYR A 317 -24.54 26.65 -11.99
C TYR A 317 -23.93 27.72 -12.90
N ARG A 318 -22.99 28.49 -12.35
CA ARG A 318 -22.34 29.59 -13.05
C ARG A 318 -21.26 29.09 -14.00
N LEU A 319 -21.27 29.58 -15.26
CA LEU A 319 -20.28 29.17 -16.28
C LEU A 319 -18.86 29.51 -15.84
N GLN A 320 -18.65 30.63 -15.15
CA GLN A 320 -17.36 31.05 -14.62
C GLN A 320 -16.80 30.06 -13.58
N ASN A 321 -17.66 29.42 -12.75
CA ASN A 321 -17.23 28.44 -11.76
C ASN A 321 -16.92 27.09 -12.42
N GLN A 322 -17.66 26.71 -13.46
CA GLN A 322 -17.33 25.57 -14.32
C GLN A 322 -15.96 25.75 -14.99
N ALA A 323 -15.68 26.96 -15.48
CA ALA A 323 -14.39 27.31 -16.06
C ALA A 323 -13.24 27.21 -15.06
N LEU A 324 -13.44 27.69 -13.83
CA LEU A 324 -12.47 27.57 -12.75
C LEU A 324 -12.16 26.11 -12.42
N TYR A 325 -13.21 25.27 -12.30
CA TYR A 325 -13.04 23.84 -12.04
C TYR A 325 -12.15 23.16 -13.10
N ILE A 326 -12.39 23.43 -14.36
CA ILE A 326 -11.58 22.88 -15.46
C ILE A 326 -10.13 23.36 -15.37
N LEU A 327 -9.92 24.66 -15.13
CA LEU A 327 -8.58 25.25 -15.05
C LEU A 327 -7.78 24.80 -13.83
N LYS A 328 -8.47 24.46 -12.74
CA LYS A 328 -7.85 23.93 -11.52
C LYS A 328 -7.80 22.38 -11.47
N LYS A 329 -8.17 21.70 -12.55
CA LYS A 329 -8.22 20.25 -12.62
C LYS A 329 -6.87 19.60 -12.28
N ASP A 330 -5.78 20.15 -12.79
CA ASP A 330 -4.43 19.65 -12.52
C ASP A 330 -4.06 19.83 -11.05
N PHE A 331 -4.41 20.96 -10.46
CA PHE A 331 -4.26 21.21 -9.02
C PHE A 331 -5.09 20.25 -8.19
N LEU A 332 -6.35 20.00 -8.56
CA LEU A 332 -7.27 19.16 -7.80
C LEU A 332 -6.92 17.66 -7.86
N PHE A 333 -6.45 17.16 -9.02
CA PHE A 333 -6.33 15.72 -9.26
C PHE A 333 -4.91 15.21 -9.51
N TYR A 334 -3.97 16.06 -9.92
CA TYR A 334 -2.63 15.66 -10.34
C TYR A 334 -1.49 16.27 -9.53
N SER A 335 -1.80 17.00 -8.45
CA SER A 335 -0.79 17.63 -7.57
C SER A 335 -0.06 16.64 -6.65
N GLY A 336 -0.51 15.37 -6.59
CA GLY A 336 0.00 14.38 -5.64
C GLY A 336 -0.67 14.42 -4.26
N GLU A 337 -1.46 15.45 -3.98
CA GLU A 337 -2.28 15.57 -2.78
C GLU A 337 -3.71 15.08 -3.02
N ARG A 338 -4.44 14.85 -1.93
CA ARG A 338 -5.82 14.36 -2.04
C ARG A 338 -6.78 15.46 -2.45
N LEU A 339 -7.82 15.05 -3.16
CA LEU A 339 -8.87 15.96 -3.64
C LEU A 339 -9.51 16.77 -2.50
N GLU A 340 -9.80 16.13 -1.36
CA GLU A 340 -10.38 16.78 -0.18
C GLU A 340 -9.49 17.89 0.34
N THR A 341 -8.20 17.59 0.51
CA THR A 341 -7.19 18.55 0.97
C THR A 341 -7.11 19.75 0.02
N GLN A 342 -7.09 19.49 -1.29
CA GLN A 342 -7.04 20.54 -2.30
C GLN A 342 -8.30 21.39 -2.36
N LEU A 343 -9.49 20.78 -2.23
CA LEU A 343 -10.76 21.52 -2.19
C LEU A 343 -10.89 22.41 -0.95
N LEU A 344 -10.31 21.99 0.18
CA LEU A 344 -10.33 22.75 1.44
C LEU A 344 -9.18 23.77 1.52
N SER A 345 -8.15 23.64 0.69
CA SER A 345 -6.97 24.51 0.70
C SER A 345 -7.29 25.94 0.32
N GLU A 346 -6.64 26.92 0.96
CA GLU A 346 -6.64 28.31 0.57
C GLU A 346 -5.97 28.54 -0.79
N ASN A 347 -4.99 27.69 -1.14
CA ASN A 347 -4.26 27.74 -2.41
C ASN A 347 -5.15 27.50 -3.64
N LEU A 348 -6.37 26.98 -3.44
CA LEU A 348 -7.34 26.81 -4.51
C LEU A 348 -7.60 28.12 -5.26
N PHE A 349 -7.64 29.23 -4.52
CA PHE A 349 -7.93 30.57 -5.07
C PHE A 349 -6.69 31.47 -5.17
N GLU A 350 -5.48 30.99 -4.81
CA GLU A 350 -4.27 31.82 -4.69
C GLU A 350 -4.06 32.81 -5.84
N LYS A 351 -4.11 32.35 -7.10
CA LYS A 351 -3.88 33.19 -8.27
C LYS A 351 -5.15 33.92 -8.77
N VAL A 352 -6.32 33.54 -8.31
CA VAL A 352 -7.60 33.99 -8.87
C VAL A 352 -8.52 34.66 -7.86
N ALA A 353 -8.08 34.83 -6.64
CA ALA A 353 -8.86 35.47 -5.57
C ALA A 353 -9.54 36.80 -5.98
N PRO A 354 -8.90 37.72 -6.72
CA PRO A 354 -9.53 38.97 -7.16
C PRO A 354 -10.75 38.78 -8.08
N PHE A 355 -10.81 37.65 -8.78
CA PHE A 355 -11.88 37.31 -9.71
C PHE A 355 -13.07 36.62 -9.03
N TYR A 356 -12.88 36.08 -7.83
CA TYR A 356 -13.86 35.31 -7.08
C TYR A 356 -14.04 35.83 -5.65
N PRO A 357 -14.78 36.93 -5.46
CA PRO A 357 -14.95 37.53 -4.13
C PRO A 357 -15.76 36.66 -3.14
N GLU A 358 -16.63 35.78 -3.64
CA GLU A 358 -17.47 34.87 -2.84
C GLU A 358 -16.87 33.45 -2.85
N GLN A 359 -15.64 33.29 -2.37
CA GLN A 359 -14.87 32.04 -2.48
C GLN A 359 -15.60 30.84 -1.88
N ASP A 360 -16.30 31.00 -0.75
CA ASP A 360 -17.01 29.91 -0.09
C ASP A 360 -18.15 29.34 -0.95
N LYS A 361 -18.93 30.20 -1.59
CA LYS A 361 -19.98 29.75 -2.53
C LYS A 361 -19.39 29.06 -3.76
N VAL A 362 -18.29 29.59 -4.28
CA VAL A 362 -17.58 28.97 -5.39
C VAL A 362 -17.04 27.61 -5.00
N ARG A 363 -16.45 27.50 -3.81
CA ARG A 363 -15.94 26.24 -3.27
C ARG A 363 -17.03 25.16 -3.20
N VAL A 364 -18.25 25.52 -2.76
CA VAL A 364 -19.39 24.61 -2.74
C VAL A 364 -19.72 24.10 -4.13
N GLU A 365 -19.80 24.98 -5.14
CA GLU A 365 -20.01 24.54 -6.54
C GLU A 365 -18.88 23.65 -7.05
N LEU A 366 -17.61 23.96 -6.72
CA LEU A 366 -16.47 23.10 -7.10
C LEU A 366 -16.58 21.72 -6.44
N CYS A 367 -17.05 21.64 -5.20
CA CYS A 367 -17.33 20.37 -4.52
C CYS A 367 -18.47 19.60 -5.21
N GLN A 368 -19.55 20.30 -5.64
CA GLN A 368 -20.62 19.69 -6.41
C GLN A 368 -20.09 19.05 -7.71
N TYR A 369 -19.23 19.75 -8.40
CA TYR A 369 -18.63 19.24 -9.64
C TYR A 369 -17.67 18.07 -9.39
N ALA A 370 -16.84 18.18 -8.37
CA ALA A 370 -15.84 17.17 -8.05
C ALA A 370 -16.44 15.83 -7.60
N TYR A 371 -17.53 15.87 -6.82
CA TYR A 371 -18.22 14.69 -6.29
C TYR A 371 -19.47 14.31 -7.09
N VAL A 372 -19.81 15.08 -8.10
CA VAL A 372 -21.04 14.91 -8.90
C VAL A 372 -22.30 14.90 -8.03
N LEU A 373 -22.42 15.87 -7.14
CA LEU A 373 -23.52 16.03 -6.20
C LEU A 373 -24.33 17.29 -6.49
N GLU A 374 -25.65 17.17 -6.62
CA GLU A 374 -26.54 18.32 -6.83
C GLU A 374 -26.92 19.05 -5.52
N ASP A 375 -26.88 18.35 -4.41
CA ASP A 375 -27.17 18.90 -3.07
C ASP A 375 -25.97 19.71 -2.55
N GLU A 376 -26.17 21.00 -2.37
CA GLU A 376 -25.13 21.95 -1.93
C GLU A 376 -24.59 21.63 -0.54
N LYS A 377 -25.49 21.23 0.39
CA LYS A 377 -25.10 20.90 1.76
C LYS A 377 -24.26 19.63 1.79
N LEU A 378 -24.70 18.60 1.08
CA LEU A 378 -23.96 17.36 1.00
C LEU A 378 -22.60 17.55 0.32
N ALA A 379 -22.55 18.34 -0.75
CA ALA A 379 -21.31 18.65 -1.46
C ALA A 379 -20.31 19.41 -0.59
N SER A 380 -20.77 20.40 0.20
CA SER A 380 -19.90 21.16 1.10
C SER A 380 -19.40 20.35 2.31
N GLU A 381 -20.22 19.43 2.82
CA GLU A 381 -19.85 18.55 3.93
C GLU A 381 -18.90 17.41 3.50
N THR A 382 -18.96 16.96 2.25
CA THR A 382 -18.25 15.75 1.77
C THR A 382 -16.73 15.83 1.92
N PRO A 383 -16.01 16.87 1.47
CA PRO A 383 -14.56 16.92 1.60
C PRO A 383 -14.12 16.95 3.07
N ILE A 384 -14.81 17.72 3.92
CA ILE A 384 -14.54 17.79 5.36
C ILE A 384 -14.77 16.41 5.99
N ARG A 385 -15.89 15.76 5.65
CA ARG A 385 -16.23 14.43 6.16
C ARG A 385 -15.18 13.38 5.80
N ASN A 386 -14.79 13.32 4.54
CA ASN A 386 -13.81 12.35 4.07
C ASN A 386 -12.45 12.57 4.73
N GLU A 387 -12.06 13.85 4.87
CA GLU A 387 -10.80 14.21 5.52
C GLU A 387 -10.82 13.87 7.01
N LEU A 388 -11.86 14.28 7.73
CA LEU A 388 -12.00 13.99 9.16
C LEU A 388 -12.08 12.49 9.43
N LYS A 389 -12.86 11.75 8.66
CA LYS A 389 -12.97 10.29 8.78
C LYS A 389 -11.62 9.61 8.65
N LYS A 390 -10.80 10.04 7.69
CA LYS A 390 -9.45 9.48 7.51
C LYS A 390 -8.53 9.86 8.66
N ARG A 391 -8.49 11.15 9.04
CA ARG A 391 -7.62 11.63 10.10
C ARG A 391 -7.96 11.04 11.46
N LEU A 392 -9.25 10.95 11.81
CA LEU A 392 -9.68 10.25 13.01
C LEU A 392 -9.26 8.78 13.04
N LYS A 393 -9.33 8.10 11.89
CA LYS A 393 -8.89 6.72 11.79
C LYS A 393 -7.36 6.55 11.92
N LEU A 394 -6.58 7.51 11.42
CA LEU A 394 -5.11 7.46 11.45
C LEU A 394 -4.51 8.12 12.71
N GLY A 395 -5.29 8.86 13.48
CA GLY A 395 -4.81 9.64 14.62
C GLY A 395 -4.06 10.92 14.21
N GLU A 396 -4.37 11.45 13.02
CA GLU A 396 -3.76 12.68 12.51
C GLU A 396 -4.44 13.94 13.04
N PRO A 397 -3.75 15.09 13.13
CA PRO A 397 -4.31 16.35 13.62
C PRO A 397 -5.51 16.81 12.80
N VAL A 398 -6.54 17.35 13.49
CA VAL A 398 -7.76 17.92 12.88
C VAL A 398 -7.91 19.41 13.12
N ALA A 399 -6.99 20.01 13.85
CA ALA A 399 -7.03 21.42 14.29
C ALA A 399 -7.15 22.42 13.12
N GLU A 400 -6.55 22.15 11.98
CA GLU A 400 -6.56 23.01 10.79
C GLU A 400 -7.95 23.17 10.14
N TYR A 401 -8.90 22.27 10.46
CA TYR A 401 -10.26 22.32 9.88
C TYR A 401 -11.27 23.03 10.77
N VAL A 402 -10.90 23.47 11.96
CA VAL A 402 -11.81 24.06 12.96
C VAL A 402 -12.53 25.30 12.44
N GLU A 403 -11.88 26.07 11.57
CA GLU A 403 -12.43 27.30 10.98
C GLU A 403 -13.38 27.06 9.80
N GLN A 404 -13.48 25.82 9.32
CA GLN A 404 -14.39 25.49 8.21
C GLN A 404 -15.85 25.48 8.68
N ASP A 405 -16.74 26.08 7.93
CA ASP A 405 -18.16 26.33 8.30
C ASP A 405 -18.90 25.08 8.78
N ASN A 406 -18.68 23.94 8.19
CA ASN A 406 -19.37 22.69 8.51
C ASN A 406 -18.59 21.76 9.46
N PHE A 407 -17.42 22.21 9.95
CA PHE A 407 -16.52 21.35 10.74
C PHE A 407 -17.24 20.69 11.90
N LEU A 408 -17.87 21.49 12.77
CA LEU A 408 -18.42 20.97 14.02
C LEU A 408 -19.53 19.95 13.80
N SER A 409 -20.44 20.23 12.85
CA SER A 409 -21.57 19.33 12.56
C SER A 409 -21.12 18.00 11.95
N VAL A 410 -20.12 18.04 11.09
CA VAL A 410 -19.55 16.85 10.47
C VAL A 410 -18.70 16.07 11.47
N PHE A 411 -17.86 16.78 12.23
CA PHE A 411 -16.99 16.19 13.25
C PHE A 411 -17.78 15.44 14.34
N GLU A 412 -18.90 16.00 14.78
CA GLU A 412 -19.78 15.32 15.75
C GLU A 412 -20.40 14.03 15.21
N LYS A 413 -20.76 14.02 13.93
CA LYS A 413 -21.32 12.82 13.28
C LYS A 413 -20.23 11.73 13.18
N GLU A 414 -19.03 12.09 12.73
CA GLU A 414 -17.93 11.13 12.58
C GLU A 414 -17.44 10.60 13.94
N LEU A 415 -17.42 11.44 14.98
CA LEU A 415 -17.11 10.99 16.35
C LEU A 415 -18.17 10.05 16.94
N ALA A 416 -19.43 10.15 16.52
CA ALA A 416 -20.48 9.25 16.97
C ALA A 416 -20.25 7.80 16.48
N ASP A 417 -19.56 7.63 15.36
CA ASP A 417 -19.20 6.34 14.77
C ASP A 417 -17.92 5.72 15.37
N THR A 418 -17.31 6.39 16.37
CA THR A 418 -16.10 5.88 17.04
C THR A 418 -16.43 4.62 17.86
N ASP A 419 -15.71 3.58 17.61
CA ASP A 419 -15.75 2.30 18.34
C ASP A 419 -14.46 2.04 19.11
N SER A 420 -14.37 0.90 19.79
CA SER A 420 -13.17 0.53 20.54
C SER A 420 -11.93 0.34 19.68
N SER A 421 -12.06 0.04 18.39
CA SER A 421 -10.94 -0.16 17.47
C SER A 421 -10.33 1.14 16.97
N THR A 422 -11.14 2.20 16.91
CA THR A 422 -10.74 3.54 16.43
C THR A 422 -10.54 4.54 17.58
N LEU A 423 -10.78 4.13 18.82
CA LEU A 423 -10.72 5.01 19.99
C LEU A 423 -9.38 5.72 20.15
N ASP A 424 -8.29 4.98 20.12
CA ASP A 424 -6.94 5.51 20.36
C ASP A 424 -6.52 6.53 19.31
N SER A 425 -6.82 6.26 18.04
CA SER A 425 -6.57 7.21 16.95
C SER A 425 -7.45 8.44 17.06
N THR A 426 -8.74 8.27 17.38
CA THR A 426 -9.68 9.37 17.55
C THR A 426 -9.26 10.30 18.70
N VAL A 427 -8.83 9.75 19.84
CA VAL A 427 -8.34 10.52 20.99
C VAL A 427 -7.12 11.37 20.62
N ARG A 428 -6.14 10.78 19.90
CA ARG A 428 -4.96 11.52 19.42
C ARG A 428 -5.33 12.66 18.47
N SER A 429 -6.24 12.40 17.55
CA SER A 429 -6.72 13.45 16.64
C SER A 429 -7.41 14.59 17.38
N LEU A 430 -8.27 14.26 18.34
CA LEU A 430 -9.01 15.24 19.15
C LEU A 430 -8.08 16.10 20.02
N ALA A 431 -6.99 15.53 20.54
CA ALA A 431 -5.98 16.25 21.33
C ALA A 431 -5.29 17.38 20.54
N SER A 432 -5.25 17.30 19.21
CA SER A 432 -4.69 18.37 18.37
C SER A 432 -5.44 19.70 18.51
N LEU A 433 -6.72 19.66 18.96
CA LEU A 433 -7.54 20.86 19.16
C LEU A 433 -7.07 21.74 20.32
N ASP A 434 -6.18 21.27 21.17
CA ASP A 434 -5.57 22.06 22.25
C ASP A 434 -4.72 23.23 21.72
N SER A 435 -4.22 23.10 20.51
CA SER A 435 -3.40 24.13 19.86
C SER A 435 -4.21 25.31 19.33
N VAL A 436 -5.54 25.22 19.30
CA VAL A 436 -6.44 26.20 18.68
C VAL A 436 -7.31 26.90 19.71
N LYS A 437 -7.53 28.20 19.55
CA LYS A 437 -8.50 28.96 20.38
C LYS A 437 -9.91 28.63 19.93
N LEU A 438 -10.58 27.79 20.72
CA LEU A 438 -11.96 27.41 20.48
C LEU A 438 -12.94 28.40 21.09
N THR A 439 -14.06 28.64 20.41
CA THR A 439 -15.17 29.39 20.97
C THR A 439 -15.80 28.67 22.17
N PRO A 440 -16.43 29.33 23.14
CA PRO A 440 -17.02 28.67 24.30
C PRO A 440 -18.07 27.61 23.95
N GLU A 441 -18.82 27.83 22.87
CA GLU A 441 -19.81 26.86 22.36
C GLU A 441 -19.15 25.61 21.83
N VAL A 442 -18.16 25.76 20.94
CA VAL A 442 -17.37 24.65 20.38
C VAL A 442 -16.68 23.87 21.49
N LYS A 443 -16.07 24.59 22.45
CA LYS A 443 -15.42 23.97 23.61
C LYS A 443 -16.37 23.11 24.45
N SER A 444 -17.58 23.58 24.69
CA SER A 444 -18.61 22.82 25.44
C SER A 444 -19.01 21.54 24.69
N ARG A 445 -19.19 21.63 23.37
CA ARG A 445 -19.54 20.47 22.53
C ARG A 445 -18.41 19.45 22.44
N ILE A 446 -17.18 19.90 22.35
CA ILE A 446 -15.99 19.03 22.37
C ILE A 446 -15.82 18.36 23.74
N GLN A 447 -16.12 19.09 24.86
CA GLN A 447 -16.10 18.50 26.19
C GLN A 447 -17.05 17.29 26.32
N ALA A 448 -18.24 17.38 25.73
CA ALA A 448 -19.15 16.23 25.70
C ALA A 448 -18.60 15.04 24.92
N LYS A 449 -17.76 15.30 23.93
CA LYS A 449 -17.10 14.22 23.17
C LYS A 449 -15.96 13.58 23.95
N TRP A 450 -15.17 14.35 24.68
CA TRP A 450 -14.20 13.81 25.64
C TRP A 450 -14.86 12.87 26.65
N ASP A 451 -15.98 13.28 27.20
CA ASP A 451 -16.76 12.48 28.14
C ASP A 451 -17.31 11.18 27.50
N PHE A 452 -17.73 11.26 26.24
CA PHE A 452 -18.16 10.09 25.47
C PHE A 452 -17.00 9.12 25.27
N LEU A 453 -15.84 9.59 24.85
CA LEU A 453 -14.64 8.74 24.60
C LEU A 453 -14.13 8.12 25.91
N ALA A 454 -14.09 8.87 27.01
CA ALA A 454 -13.75 8.34 28.33
C ALA A 454 -14.72 7.25 28.79
N ASN A 455 -16.03 7.41 28.52
CA ASN A 455 -17.03 6.38 28.81
C ASN A 455 -16.85 5.15 27.91
N LEU A 456 -16.49 5.34 26.63
CA LEU A 456 -16.17 4.23 25.72
C LEU A 456 -14.95 3.45 26.23
N LYS A 457 -13.87 4.18 26.59
CA LYS A 457 -12.65 3.54 27.16
C LYS A 457 -12.97 2.79 28.44
N SER A 458 -13.81 3.31 29.32
CA SER A 458 -14.21 2.63 30.57
C SER A 458 -14.94 1.29 30.35
N ARG A 459 -15.53 1.09 29.16
CA ARG A 459 -16.24 -0.14 28.75
C ARG A 459 -15.38 -1.06 27.89
N SER A 460 -14.22 -0.61 27.44
CA SER A 460 -13.31 -1.43 26.65
C SER A 460 -12.75 -2.59 27.52
N GLN A 461 -12.51 -3.72 26.90
CA GLN A 461 -11.84 -4.84 27.58
C GLN A 461 -10.34 -4.56 27.61
N PHE A 462 -9.80 -4.41 28.82
CA PHE A 462 -8.37 -4.37 29.02
C PHE A 462 -7.87 -5.82 29.09
N ASN A 463 -6.97 -6.18 28.17
CA ASN A 463 -6.49 -7.56 28.01
C ASN A 463 -5.03 -7.76 28.48
N SER A 464 -4.36 -6.68 28.85
CA SER A 464 -2.96 -6.70 29.31
C SER A 464 -2.72 -5.65 30.40
N HIS A 465 -1.66 -5.84 31.18
CA HIS A 465 -1.19 -4.84 32.15
C HIS A 465 -0.40 -3.75 31.44
N THR A 466 -1.09 -2.96 30.60
CA THR A 466 -0.46 -1.87 29.86
C THR A 466 -1.28 -0.58 30.03
N TYR A 467 -0.60 0.45 30.50
CA TYR A 467 -1.15 1.80 30.54
C TYR A 467 -0.81 2.50 29.22
N ASP A 468 -1.84 2.98 28.51
CA ASP A 468 -1.66 3.59 27.21
C ASP A 468 -1.74 5.14 27.28
N GLU A 469 -1.13 5.79 26.30
CA GLU A 469 -1.14 7.25 26.17
C GLU A 469 -2.55 7.81 26.03
N THR A 470 -3.47 7.06 25.45
CA THR A 470 -4.89 7.43 25.30
C THR A 470 -5.51 7.71 26.67
N MET A 471 -5.21 6.92 27.69
CA MET A 471 -5.71 7.18 29.05
C MET A 471 -5.19 8.50 29.60
N THR A 472 -3.92 8.81 29.40
CA THR A 472 -3.34 10.10 29.83
C THR A 472 -4.08 11.29 29.22
N ILE A 473 -4.34 11.22 27.91
CA ILE A 473 -5.06 12.26 27.19
C ILE A 473 -6.50 12.40 27.74
N LEU A 474 -7.21 11.28 27.89
CA LEU A 474 -8.58 11.28 28.39
C LEU A 474 -8.70 11.81 29.82
N ILE A 475 -7.74 11.50 30.69
CA ILE A 475 -7.69 12.00 32.07
C ILE A 475 -7.54 13.53 32.10
N LYS A 476 -6.76 14.11 31.18
CA LYS A 476 -6.53 15.54 31.10
C LYS A 476 -7.76 16.33 30.57
N HIS A 477 -8.59 15.70 29.76
CA HIS A 477 -9.64 16.40 29.01
C HIS A 477 -11.08 16.08 29.44
N ALA A 478 -11.35 14.86 29.90
CA ALA A 478 -12.70 14.48 30.31
C ALA A 478 -13.09 15.07 31.68
N THR A 479 -14.38 15.09 31.99
CA THR A 479 -14.85 15.55 33.31
C THR A 479 -14.41 14.63 34.43
N PRO A 480 -14.12 15.12 35.65
CA PRO A 480 -13.65 14.31 36.78
C PRO A 480 -14.48 13.05 37.03
N LYS A 481 -15.82 13.19 36.94
CA LYS A 481 -16.75 12.06 37.13
C LYS A 481 -16.47 10.92 36.10
N ARG A 482 -16.16 11.26 34.84
CA ARG A 482 -15.90 10.28 33.80
C ARG A 482 -14.49 9.67 33.92
N VAL A 483 -13.54 10.53 34.30
CA VAL A 483 -12.17 10.10 34.58
C VAL A 483 -12.15 9.07 35.71
N ILE A 484 -12.79 9.35 36.85
CA ILE A 484 -12.88 8.43 37.99
C ILE A 484 -13.51 7.08 37.55
N ALA A 485 -14.61 7.14 36.80
CA ALA A 485 -15.26 5.92 36.32
C ALA A 485 -14.34 5.07 35.40
N MET A 486 -13.60 5.73 34.50
CA MET A 486 -12.65 5.09 33.61
C MET A 486 -11.45 4.50 34.37
N ALA A 487 -10.84 5.28 35.26
CA ALA A 487 -9.72 4.87 36.08
C ALA A 487 -10.06 3.68 36.99
N ARG A 488 -11.22 3.73 37.63
CA ARG A 488 -11.74 2.61 38.42
C ARG A 488 -11.96 1.36 37.56
N SER A 489 -12.53 1.50 36.37
CA SER A 489 -12.73 0.38 35.46
C SER A 489 -11.40 -0.26 35.07
N PHE A 490 -10.38 0.55 34.79
CA PHE A 490 -9.03 0.08 34.51
C PHE A 490 -8.43 -0.65 35.69
N ALA A 491 -8.41 -0.05 36.88
CA ALA A 491 -7.85 -0.68 38.08
C ALA A 491 -8.52 -2.03 38.38
N LEU A 492 -9.84 -2.11 38.28
CA LEU A 492 -10.59 -3.36 38.46
C LEU A 492 -10.31 -4.40 37.36
N ALA A 493 -10.09 -3.97 36.12
CA ALA A 493 -9.74 -4.87 35.04
C ALA A 493 -8.33 -5.44 35.25
N MET A 494 -7.37 -4.61 35.66
CA MET A 494 -6.02 -5.05 35.98
C MET A 494 -5.98 -6.17 37.06
N GLN A 495 -6.91 -6.15 37.99
CA GLN A 495 -7.03 -7.19 39.02
C GLN A 495 -7.59 -8.51 38.51
N ARG A 496 -8.26 -8.53 37.36
CA ARG A 496 -8.84 -9.75 36.75
C ARG A 496 -7.89 -10.44 35.76
N ILE A 497 -6.92 -9.73 35.28
CA ILE A 497 -5.94 -10.23 34.32
C ILE A 497 -4.85 -10.98 35.14
N ARG A 498 -4.50 -12.18 34.72
CA ARG A 498 -3.38 -12.90 35.33
C ARG A 498 -2.09 -12.07 35.17
N VAL A 499 -1.40 -11.86 36.27
CA VAL A 499 -0.12 -11.16 36.26
C VAL A 499 0.93 -12.10 35.66
N THR A 500 1.49 -11.71 34.52
CA THR A 500 2.55 -12.42 33.81
C THR A 500 3.89 -11.69 33.86
N ASP A 501 3.86 -10.40 34.19
CA ASP A 501 5.02 -9.51 34.33
C ASP A 501 4.73 -8.50 35.45
N GLY A 502 5.51 -8.58 36.52
CA GLY A 502 5.35 -7.69 37.68
C GLY A 502 5.71 -6.25 37.42
N VAL A 503 6.66 -5.97 36.51
CA VAL A 503 7.07 -4.63 36.14
C VAL A 503 5.93 -3.93 35.39
N SER A 504 5.38 -4.57 34.36
CA SER A 504 4.26 -4.02 33.59
C SER A 504 3.03 -3.77 34.46
N TYR A 505 2.74 -4.67 35.42
CA TYR A 505 1.64 -4.47 36.38
C TYR A 505 1.83 -3.22 37.24
N PHE A 506 3.04 -3.03 37.80
CA PHE A 506 3.34 -1.84 38.60
C PHE A 506 3.25 -0.57 37.75
N GLN A 507 3.94 -0.54 36.63
CA GLN A 507 4.01 0.64 35.76
C GLN A 507 2.61 1.07 35.28
N ALA A 508 1.73 0.14 34.95
CA ALA A 508 0.37 0.45 34.52
C ALA A 508 -0.44 1.17 35.63
N GLN A 509 -0.32 0.72 36.87
CA GLN A 509 -1.03 1.32 38.01
C GLN A 509 -0.40 2.63 38.45
N HIS A 510 0.92 2.67 38.52
CA HIS A 510 1.69 3.84 38.90
C HIS A 510 1.50 5.02 37.91
N ASN A 511 1.53 4.75 36.61
CA ASN A 511 1.29 5.77 35.60
C ASN A 511 -0.13 6.34 35.69
N LEU A 512 -1.12 5.50 35.93
CA LEU A 512 -2.48 5.96 36.14
C LEU A 512 -2.57 6.93 37.34
N GLN A 513 -1.97 6.55 38.48
CA GLN A 513 -2.00 7.38 39.68
C GLN A 513 -1.27 8.70 39.50
N ASN A 514 -0.10 8.69 38.88
CA ASN A 514 0.67 9.91 38.63
C ASN A 514 -0.13 10.92 37.82
N VAL A 515 -0.79 10.47 36.74
CA VAL A 515 -1.61 11.37 35.90
C VAL A 515 -2.84 11.87 36.65
N LEU A 516 -3.47 11.04 37.47
CA LEU A 516 -4.60 11.47 38.31
C LEU A 516 -4.17 12.54 39.33
N GLN A 517 -2.98 12.38 39.94
CA GLN A 517 -2.41 13.37 40.88
C GLN A 517 -2.05 14.68 40.14
N GLU A 518 -1.43 14.62 38.98
CA GLU A 518 -1.10 15.79 38.16
C GLU A 518 -2.34 16.62 37.80
N THR A 519 -3.46 15.95 37.54
CA THR A 519 -4.73 16.60 37.22
C THR A 519 -5.52 17.07 38.43
N GLN A 520 -5.05 16.83 39.66
CA GLN A 520 -5.67 17.20 40.94
C GLN A 520 -7.12 16.71 41.06
N ILE A 521 -7.42 15.52 40.49
CA ILE A 521 -8.74 14.92 40.60
C ILE A 521 -8.82 14.19 41.94
N GLU A 522 -9.71 14.64 42.81
CA GLU A 522 -10.01 13.97 44.08
C GLU A 522 -10.78 12.68 43.84
N TYR A 523 -10.27 11.57 44.36
CA TYR A 523 -10.91 10.25 44.25
C TYR A 523 -10.61 9.41 45.48
N ASP A 524 -11.49 8.46 45.77
CA ASP A 524 -11.29 7.43 46.82
C ASP A 524 -10.95 6.11 46.17
N ASP A 525 -9.72 5.62 46.37
CA ASP A 525 -9.17 4.40 45.74
C ASP A 525 -9.20 3.19 46.64
N ARG A 526 -9.69 3.30 47.89
CA ARG A 526 -9.69 2.23 48.90
C ARG A 526 -10.24 0.91 48.38
N ASP A 527 -11.22 0.95 47.50
CA ASP A 527 -11.85 -0.26 46.92
C ASP A 527 -11.29 -0.65 45.57
N TRP A 528 -10.32 0.12 45.01
CA TRP A 528 -9.82 -0.12 43.67
C TRP A 528 -8.79 -1.26 43.62
N TYR A 529 -7.99 -1.37 44.65
CA TYR A 529 -6.91 -2.34 44.72
C TYR A 529 -7.21 -3.45 45.73
N LYS A 530 -7.52 -4.63 45.21
CA LYS A 530 -7.72 -5.83 46.04
C LYS A 530 -6.51 -6.73 45.99
N PRO A 531 -6.22 -7.46 47.05
CA PRO A 531 -5.11 -8.42 47.05
C PRO A 531 -5.23 -9.43 45.89
N ILE A 532 -4.18 -9.51 45.07
CA ILE A 532 -4.09 -10.44 43.95
C ILE A 532 -2.89 -11.34 44.18
N LEU A 533 -3.14 -12.65 44.22
CA LEU A 533 -2.07 -13.63 44.33
C LEU A 533 -1.35 -13.78 42.97
N CYS A 534 -0.02 -13.72 43.01
CA CYS A 534 0.83 -13.93 41.83
C CYS A 534 1.93 -14.94 42.14
N GLU A 535 2.67 -15.37 41.13
CA GLU A 535 3.83 -16.22 41.27
C GLU A 535 5.04 -15.44 41.84
N PRO A 536 5.99 -16.07 42.52
CA PRO A 536 7.14 -15.40 43.13
C PRO A 536 7.97 -14.58 42.17
N GLU A 537 8.13 -15.03 40.93
CA GLU A 537 8.90 -14.32 39.89
C GLU A 537 8.28 -12.95 39.60
N GLN A 538 6.97 -12.90 39.35
CA GLN A 538 6.26 -11.67 39.08
C GLN A 538 6.25 -10.74 40.29
N PHE A 539 6.13 -11.29 41.49
CA PHE A 539 6.21 -10.49 42.69
C PHE A 539 7.59 -9.87 42.93
N VAL A 540 8.66 -10.61 42.66
CA VAL A 540 10.04 -10.10 42.71
C VAL A 540 10.26 -8.98 41.67
N GLN A 541 9.81 -9.17 40.45
CA GLN A 541 9.84 -8.13 39.43
C GLN A 541 9.11 -6.87 39.88
N TYR A 542 7.91 -7.05 40.42
CA TYR A 542 7.09 -5.96 40.94
C TYR A 542 7.77 -5.18 42.06
N ILE A 543 8.34 -5.87 43.10
CA ILE A 543 9.06 -5.18 44.19
C ILE A 543 10.30 -4.46 43.69
N CYS A 544 11.06 -5.07 42.79
CA CYS A 544 12.27 -4.46 42.25
C CYS A 544 11.98 -3.14 41.49
N GLU A 545 10.82 -3.05 40.86
CA GLU A 545 10.37 -1.86 40.18
C GLU A 545 9.71 -0.86 41.14
N ALA A 546 8.76 -1.33 41.94
CA ALA A 546 7.94 -0.50 42.83
C ALA A 546 8.71 0.03 44.07
N LYS A 547 9.69 -0.71 44.55
CA LYS A 547 10.49 -0.36 45.74
C LYS A 547 9.62 -0.02 46.93
N GLU A 548 9.62 1.21 47.40
CA GLU A 548 8.89 1.64 48.61
C GLU A 548 7.35 1.67 48.39
N GLU A 549 6.90 1.68 47.13
CA GLU A 549 5.48 1.76 46.79
C GLU A 549 4.81 0.40 46.57
N TYR A 550 5.52 -0.71 46.77
CA TYR A 550 5.05 -2.02 46.40
C TYR A 550 3.71 -2.44 47.09
N ALA A 551 3.45 -1.96 48.29
CA ALA A 551 2.24 -2.29 49.06
C ALA A 551 0.98 -1.59 48.54
N HIS A 552 1.14 -0.55 47.74
CA HIS A 552 0.02 0.34 47.33
C HIS A 552 -0.98 -0.35 46.39
N TYR A 553 -0.51 -1.21 45.51
CA TYR A 553 -1.34 -1.76 44.43
C TYR A 553 -1.85 -3.20 44.67
N GLY A 554 -1.66 -3.75 45.88
CA GLY A 554 -2.30 -4.98 46.33
C GLY A 554 -1.82 -6.26 45.65
N LEU A 555 -0.61 -6.29 45.11
CA LEU A 555 -0.03 -7.54 44.62
C LEU A 555 0.58 -8.33 45.79
N ILE A 556 0.17 -9.58 45.94
CA ILE A 556 0.60 -10.45 47.03
C ILE A 556 1.16 -11.78 46.51
N VAL A 557 1.96 -12.45 47.33
CA VAL A 557 2.56 -13.73 47.00
C VAL A 557 2.50 -14.68 48.22
N ASP A 558 2.46 -15.98 47.93
CA ASP A 558 2.65 -16.98 48.97
C ASP A 558 4.07 -16.91 49.57
N GLY A 559 4.17 -16.74 50.89
CA GLY A 559 5.44 -16.52 51.58
C GLY A 559 6.41 -17.72 51.50
N GLU A 560 5.92 -18.95 51.46
CA GLU A 560 6.76 -20.14 51.32
C GLU A 560 7.32 -20.24 49.90
N ALA A 561 6.49 -20.01 48.92
CA ALA A 561 6.90 -19.98 47.49
C ALA A 561 7.92 -18.86 47.24
N LEU A 562 7.70 -17.65 47.80
CA LEU A 562 8.64 -16.54 47.70
C LEU A 562 9.99 -16.87 48.33
N ASN A 563 9.98 -17.44 49.54
CA ASN A 563 11.21 -17.83 50.22
C ASN A 563 12.02 -18.85 49.43
N ASN A 564 11.37 -19.87 48.86
CA ASN A 564 12.05 -20.83 47.98
C ASN A 564 12.65 -20.18 46.75
N TYR A 565 11.95 -19.23 46.13
CA TYR A 565 12.43 -18.49 44.99
C TYR A 565 13.64 -17.60 45.31
N LEU A 566 13.60 -16.87 46.44
CA LEU A 566 14.68 -16.02 46.91
C LEU A 566 15.91 -16.84 47.35
N LEU A 567 15.72 -17.99 48.00
CA LEU A 567 16.82 -18.90 48.31
C LEU A 567 17.54 -19.42 47.07
N ASN A 568 16.79 -19.84 46.07
CA ASN A 568 17.38 -20.24 44.78
C ASN A 568 18.12 -19.08 44.12
N GLY A 569 17.58 -17.87 44.16
CA GLY A 569 18.25 -16.66 43.66
C GLY A 569 19.52 -16.35 44.45
N ALA A 570 19.52 -16.51 45.78
CA ALA A 570 20.68 -16.32 46.62
C ALA A 570 21.81 -17.32 46.30
N VAL A 571 21.46 -18.60 46.11
CA VAL A 571 22.41 -19.64 45.68
C VAL A 571 23.13 -19.25 44.40
N ASN A 572 22.38 -18.68 43.42
CA ASN A 572 22.90 -18.25 42.13
C ASN A 572 23.56 -16.86 42.15
N GLY A 573 23.53 -16.15 43.29
CA GLY A 573 24.11 -14.82 43.43
C GLY A 573 23.36 -13.72 42.72
N ASN A 574 22.05 -13.82 42.54
CA ASN A 574 21.21 -12.86 41.82
C ASN A 574 20.97 -11.60 42.65
N ASP A 575 21.21 -10.43 42.04
CA ASP A 575 21.12 -9.11 42.70
C ASP A 575 19.72 -8.76 43.18
N TYR A 576 18.67 -9.27 42.53
CA TYR A 576 17.28 -8.98 42.92
C TYR A 576 16.96 -9.44 44.37
N VAL A 577 17.66 -10.45 44.88
CA VAL A 577 17.45 -10.95 46.25
C VAL A 577 17.68 -9.87 47.29
N THR A 578 18.75 -9.10 47.13
CA THR A 578 19.05 -7.98 48.02
C THR A 578 18.01 -6.87 47.94
N THR A 579 17.61 -6.52 46.71
CA THR A 579 16.60 -5.49 46.48
C THR A 579 15.27 -5.87 47.12
N VAL A 580 14.78 -7.10 46.89
CA VAL A 580 13.52 -7.56 47.49
C VAL A 580 13.57 -7.51 49.01
N VAL A 581 14.64 -8.03 49.61
CA VAL A 581 14.79 -8.01 51.08
C VAL A 581 14.81 -6.60 51.64
N ASP A 582 15.41 -5.63 50.92
CA ASP A 582 15.49 -4.26 51.39
C ASP A 582 14.13 -3.53 51.40
N TYR A 583 13.30 -3.79 50.40
CA TYR A 583 12.01 -3.10 50.25
C TYR A 583 10.81 -3.81 50.83
N ILE A 584 10.89 -5.15 51.05
CA ILE A 584 9.77 -5.92 51.62
C ILE A 584 9.44 -5.45 53.01
N LYS A 585 8.17 -5.18 53.30
CA LYS A 585 7.66 -4.72 54.62
C LYS A 585 6.56 -5.66 55.09
N ASP A 586 6.29 -5.63 56.42
CA ASP A 586 5.15 -6.35 56.98
C ASP A 586 3.85 -5.61 56.68
N ASP A 587 3.23 -5.97 55.59
CA ASP A 587 1.95 -5.44 55.14
C ASP A 587 1.08 -6.58 54.60
N ASN A 588 0.00 -6.23 53.91
CA ASN A 588 -0.92 -7.21 53.32
C ASN A 588 -0.41 -7.79 51.97
N SER A 589 0.79 -7.45 51.54
CA SER A 589 1.32 -7.88 50.24
C SER A 589 1.77 -9.33 50.22
N TYR A 590 2.18 -9.87 51.34
CA TYR A 590 2.57 -11.27 51.47
C TYR A 590 2.47 -11.76 52.92
N ASP A 591 2.50 -13.09 53.11
CA ASP A 591 2.44 -13.71 54.44
C ASP A 591 3.84 -13.85 55.05
N LEU A 592 4.24 -12.91 55.89
CA LEU A 592 5.49 -12.92 56.62
C LEU A 592 5.65 -14.13 57.53
N SER A 593 4.55 -14.65 58.08
CA SER A 593 4.60 -15.85 58.95
C SER A 593 5.07 -17.05 58.14
N ALA A 594 4.59 -17.23 56.94
CA ALA A 594 5.03 -18.30 56.02
C ALA A 594 6.51 -18.13 55.64
N LEU A 595 6.97 -16.89 55.34
CA LEU A 595 8.38 -16.61 55.09
C LEU A 595 9.27 -16.97 56.28
N LYS A 596 8.90 -16.56 57.48
CA LYS A 596 9.62 -16.90 58.75
C LYS A 596 9.70 -18.40 58.96
N ASN A 597 8.58 -19.12 58.83
CA ASN A 597 8.51 -20.55 58.96
C ASN A 597 9.33 -21.29 57.90
N GLY A 598 9.28 -20.81 56.67
CA GLY A 598 10.08 -21.33 55.54
C GLY A 598 11.58 -21.17 55.77
N LEU A 599 12.02 -20.00 56.24
CA LEU A 599 13.41 -19.74 56.59
C LEU A 599 13.89 -20.67 57.69
N SER A 600 13.12 -20.84 58.78
CA SER A 600 13.51 -21.71 59.87
C SER A 600 13.64 -23.19 59.49
N LYS A 601 12.89 -23.64 58.49
CA LYS A 601 12.98 -25.03 57.98
C LYS A 601 14.10 -25.19 56.92
N ALA A 602 14.33 -24.19 56.08
CA ALA A 602 15.28 -24.27 54.95
C ALA A 602 16.74 -24.04 55.35
N ILE A 603 16.98 -23.38 56.48
CA ILE A 603 18.32 -23.03 56.91
C ILE A 603 18.91 -24.15 57.77
N SER A 604 19.79 -24.95 57.18
CA SER A 604 20.70 -25.82 57.88
C SER A 604 22.09 -25.19 57.96
N GLU A 605 22.88 -25.57 58.96
CA GLU A 605 24.26 -25.17 59.12
C GLU A 605 25.07 -25.44 57.82
N ASP A 606 24.84 -26.60 57.23
CA ASP A 606 25.52 -27.01 56.00
C ASP A 606 25.17 -26.10 54.80
N THR A 607 23.92 -25.69 54.65
CA THR A 607 23.51 -24.77 53.58
C THR A 607 24.20 -23.42 53.72
N ILE A 608 24.29 -22.88 54.92
CA ILE A 608 24.94 -21.59 55.18
C ILE A 608 26.46 -21.67 54.96
N LYS A 609 27.10 -22.77 55.41
CA LYS A 609 28.54 -22.96 55.24
C LYS A 609 28.96 -23.19 53.79
N GLN A 610 28.10 -23.80 52.99
CA GLN A 610 28.40 -24.17 51.62
C GLN A 610 28.22 -22.98 50.63
N ASN A 611 27.38 -22.00 50.97
CA ASN A 611 27.09 -20.91 50.06
C ASN A 611 27.07 -19.54 50.74
N ILE A 612 28.10 -18.72 50.42
CA ILE A 612 28.26 -17.37 50.96
C ILE A 612 27.06 -16.44 50.64
N ASN A 613 26.44 -16.61 49.49
CA ASN A 613 25.30 -15.75 49.08
C ASN A 613 24.05 -16.10 49.88
N VAL A 614 23.84 -17.38 50.21
CA VAL A 614 22.76 -17.82 51.12
C VAL A 614 22.99 -17.27 52.52
N ALA A 615 24.21 -17.32 53.02
CA ALA A 615 24.58 -16.74 54.33
C ALA A 615 24.29 -15.22 54.34
N ALA A 616 24.66 -14.51 53.27
CA ALA A 616 24.38 -13.07 53.11
C ALA A 616 22.88 -12.78 53.05
N TYR A 617 22.11 -13.59 52.34
CA TYR A 617 20.65 -13.47 52.27
C TYR A 617 19.99 -13.61 53.64
N VAL A 618 20.28 -14.69 54.33
CA VAL A 618 19.76 -14.96 55.66
C VAL A 618 20.09 -13.84 56.61
N HIS A 619 21.35 -13.41 56.63
CA HIS A 619 21.79 -12.35 57.49
C HIS A 619 21.07 -11.02 57.17
N ARG A 620 20.88 -10.67 55.92
CA ARG A 620 20.19 -9.46 55.52
C ARG A 620 18.73 -9.47 55.98
N ILE A 621 18.05 -10.60 55.91
CA ILE A 621 16.70 -10.75 56.45
C ILE A 621 16.69 -10.58 57.98
N LEU A 622 17.61 -11.19 58.68
CA LEU A 622 17.71 -11.10 60.14
C LEU A 622 18.00 -9.66 60.61
N ASN A 623 18.77 -8.89 59.85
CA ASN A 623 19.11 -7.52 60.20
C ASN A 623 18.02 -6.49 59.86
N LYS A 624 17.15 -6.79 58.96
CA LYS A 624 16.21 -5.78 58.46
C LYS A 624 15.19 -5.32 59.53
N GLU A 625 14.64 -6.24 60.27
CA GLU A 625 13.67 -5.93 61.34
C GLU A 625 13.77 -6.91 62.47
N LYS A 626 14.33 -6.46 63.61
CA LYS A 626 14.53 -7.29 64.81
C LYS A 626 13.23 -7.86 65.33
N GLU A 627 12.09 -7.23 65.10
CA GLU A 627 10.76 -7.70 65.59
C GLU A 627 10.06 -8.62 64.60
N LEU A 628 10.22 -8.43 63.33
CA LEU A 628 9.57 -9.24 62.27
C LEU A 628 10.18 -10.60 62.12
N LEU A 629 11.47 -10.75 62.36
CA LEU A 629 12.21 -11.98 62.20
C LEU A 629 12.61 -12.59 63.58
N LYS A 630 11.68 -12.74 64.50
CA LYS A 630 11.86 -13.66 65.63
C LYS A 630 11.92 -15.10 65.11
N VAL A 631 12.90 -15.34 64.21
CA VAL A 631 13.22 -16.69 63.77
C VAL A 631 13.96 -17.34 64.94
N ARG A 632 13.30 -18.21 65.65
CA ARG A 632 13.97 -19.08 66.58
C ARG A 632 14.88 -20.03 65.79
N PHE A 633 16.15 -19.76 65.77
CA PHE A 633 17.10 -20.75 65.34
C PHE A 633 17.10 -21.86 66.39
N CYS A 634 16.30 -22.87 66.12
CA CYS A 634 16.30 -24.07 66.96
C CYS A 634 17.66 -24.80 66.98
N ASN A 635 18.62 -24.37 66.19
CA ASN A 635 19.93 -24.93 66.03
C ASN A 635 21.02 -23.97 66.54
N LYS A 636 21.49 -24.17 67.74
CA LYS A 636 22.57 -23.39 68.37
C LYS A 636 23.86 -23.33 67.49
N THR A 637 24.11 -24.37 66.70
CA THR A 637 25.26 -24.47 65.81
C THR A 637 25.18 -23.45 64.63
N VAL A 638 24.01 -23.22 64.06
CA VAL A 638 23.79 -22.22 63.02
C VAL A 638 23.98 -20.81 63.58
N ALA A 639 23.44 -20.54 64.76
CA ALA A 639 23.64 -19.26 65.44
C ALA A 639 25.11 -18.97 65.74
N SER A 640 25.81 -19.97 66.25
CA SER A 640 27.26 -19.90 66.54
C SER A 640 28.08 -19.67 65.23
N TYR A 641 27.70 -20.33 64.17
CA TYR A 641 28.36 -20.11 62.85
C TYR A 641 28.17 -18.68 62.32
N LEU A 642 26.98 -18.12 62.44
CA LEU A 642 26.66 -16.76 62.02
C LEU A 642 27.38 -15.69 62.84
N GLN A 643 27.82 -16.01 64.08
CA GLN A 643 28.62 -15.15 64.97
C GLN A 643 30.11 -15.15 64.67
N GLN A 644 30.62 -15.95 63.76
CA GLN A 644 32.04 -16.03 63.44
C GLN A 644 32.50 -14.81 62.70
N ASP A 645 33.43 -14.02 63.25
CA ASP A 645 34.01 -12.76 62.67
C ASP A 645 34.71 -12.94 61.31
N GLN A 646 35.14 -14.15 61.00
CA GLN A 646 35.85 -14.47 59.75
C GLN A 646 34.98 -15.13 58.70
N ALA A 647 33.68 -15.19 58.91
CA ALA A 647 32.79 -15.78 57.92
C ALA A 647 32.85 -15.02 56.60
N PRO A 648 32.94 -15.67 55.44
CA PRO A 648 33.07 -15.04 54.15
C PRO A 648 31.98 -14.02 53.80
N TRP A 649 30.83 -14.12 54.43
CA TRP A 649 29.68 -13.23 54.23
C TRP A 649 29.73 -12.00 55.13
N ALA A 650 30.58 -11.95 56.20
CA ALA A 650 30.64 -10.84 57.16
C ALA A 650 30.96 -9.49 56.49
N ASN A 651 31.85 -9.43 55.50
CA ASN A 651 32.17 -8.24 54.74
C ASN A 651 31.06 -7.71 53.81
N LYS A 652 29.96 -8.46 53.65
CA LYS A 652 28.81 -8.06 52.82
C LYS A 652 27.63 -7.53 53.64
N GLN A 653 27.87 -7.19 54.91
CA GLN A 653 26.78 -7.11 55.86
C GLN A 653 26.61 -5.76 56.51
N PRO A 654 25.39 -5.31 56.77
CA PRO A 654 25.14 -4.16 57.64
C PRO A 654 25.43 -4.48 59.13
N VAL A 655 25.71 -3.42 59.88
CA VAL A 655 25.98 -3.43 61.30
C VAL A 655 24.77 -3.97 62.10
N GLY A 656 24.96 -4.87 63.04
CA GLY A 656 23.93 -5.32 63.94
C GLY A 656 23.59 -6.81 63.94
N LEU A 657 24.37 -7.65 63.21
CA LEU A 657 24.19 -9.10 63.21
C LEU A 657 24.28 -9.72 64.58
N GLU A 658 25.26 -9.30 65.33
CA GLU A 658 25.51 -9.80 66.68
C GLU A 658 24.30 -9.59 67.62
N ASP A 659 23.65 -8.43 67.53
CA ASP A 659 22.46 -8.12 68.27
C ASP A 659 21.26 -9.02 67.89
N VAL A 660 21.06 -9.26 66.57
CA VAL A 660 19.97 -10.10 66.07
C VAL A 660 20.17 -11.56 66.45
N ILE A 661 21.40 -12.06 66.35
CA ILE A 661 21.73 -13.42 66.76
C ILE A 661 21.60 -13.56 68.26
N ALA A 662 22.06 -12.61 69.07
CA ALA A 662 21.89 -12.59 70.50
C ALA A 662 20.41 -12.64 70.92
N MET A 663 19.52 -11.87 70.26
CA MET A 663 18.09 -11.95 70.50
C MET A 663 17.50 -13.31 70.12
N SER A 664 17.91 -13.92 69.01
CA SER A 664 17.46 -15.22 68.56
C SER A 664 17.91 -16.33 69.49
N LEU A 665 19.05 -16.18 70.11
CA LEU A 665 19.55 -17.14 71.14
C LEU A 665 18.83 -16.98 72.51
N ALA A 666 18.51 -15.75 72.89
CA ALA A 666 17.78 -15.46 74.11
C ALA A 666 16.33 -16.02 74.08
N ASP A 667 15.64 -15.88 72.94
CA ASP A 667 14.28 -16.44 72.75
C ASP A 667 14.26 -17.98 72.63
N GLY A 668 15.38 -18.63 72.43
CA GLY A 668 15.51 -20.09 72.36
C GLY A 668 15.72 -20.86 73.72
N ASN A 669 15.79 -20.13 74.79
CA ASN A 669 15.97 -20.69 76.14
C ASN A 669 14.71 -20.78 76.99
N ASP A 670 13.53 -20.40 76.46
CA ASP A 670 12.22 -20.72 76.98
C ASP A 670 11.59 -21.86 76.12
#